data_2f59b76eec2ea710da354828f0d413bf
#
_entry.id   2f59b76eec2ea710da354828f0d413bf
#
_cell.length_a   1.000
_cell.length_b   1.000
_cell.length_c   1.000
_cell.angle_alpha   90.00
_cell.angle_beta   90.00
_cell.angle_gamma   90.00
#
_symmetry.space_group_name_H-M   'P 1'
#
loop_
_entity.id
_entity.type
_entity.pdbx_description
1 polymer ?
#
loop_
_entity_poly.entity_id
_entity_poly.type
_entity_poly.pdbx_seq_one_letter_code
_entity_poly.pdbx_strand_id
1 'polypeptide(L)'
;NQHNEFVQSLLGPRQVAKPKENTWDGASRDLSIVYGANTEDGRGNVTAFFTYHDQEPVLQGKRDWSACQVVVSGAGVASCAGSPNSNQWFRADGQGGQLAVVGNEFVPWSATGATSPPPFFNSNEYSYLMQQSTRYTAGFFAKYDVNDHFKLYSDFSFMNDRTNVQIAPTGLFQGSGPSPTSGFLVNCNNPFMSGGQRTAIGCSADDILNGESVDMYIGRRNIEGGGRVGFYEHQNYRVVMGSRGDIVGPWKYDLYGSYYYTSLYQASQNYLSISKIQNALQVVQGPNGPVCISGGDCVPYNIFQQGGVTNEALSYLAINGTSRGAVSQRIVEGSVTGDLSEYGVKSPWANDGVAVNFGFQTRREHLEYTPDVAQLSGDLSGAGGASVTIDESIAVTEGFGEARIPLIQDVAWAQDVVLDLGYRYSDYSTGITADTYKVALQWAPIDDIRFRTSYNQAIRAPNLLELYTPQSVTNTSQVSSDPCAQGAPSPASLAACLNTGITAAQYQNIPQCPSGQCSVLTGGNPDLMSEEAKTFSIGFTLTPTFLNGLTASLDYFTIDLEGTIGNIPLGVIMQRCLETGDDAFCSQIVRNPVNGALFGDDVAAGGYINGANVNVGAGTTSGVDVQVNYNLPIEMIGLEDYGRVSVALNGAYLIEATTIPLPGDPEYDCAGLFGPQCQTVNPKWRHQMRVNWTTPWDMTFSAAWRYIGEVKLETDTQEPTIGTGATNPFNHTLPARSYLDLSGVWNINDTFTVRAGVNNILDQDPPLVNSRIAGTGLPNTYPTYDLLGRKMFIGFTANF
;
A
#
# COMPACT_ATOMS: atom_id res chain seq x y z
N ASN A 1 -10.24 -9.41 22.42
CA ASN A 1 -9.26 -10.04 23.19
C ASN A 1 -7.97 -9.27 23.26
N GLN A 2 -7.82 -8.38 24.22
CA GLN A 2 -6.74 -7.43 24.08
C GLN A 2 -6.37 -6.91 25.42
N HIS A 3 -5.19 -7.30 25.85
CA HIS A 3 -4.61 -6.91 27.11
C HIS A 3 -3.23 -6.31 26.92
N ASN A 4 -3.13 -5.30 26.03
CA ASN A 4 -1.92 -4.52 26.05
C ASN A 4 -1.99 -3.51 27.19
N GLU A 5 -1.70 -3.96 28.42
CA GLU A 5 -1.73 -3.14 29.65
C GLU A 5 -0.92 -1.86 29.50
N PHE A 6 0.20 -1.93 28.76
CA PHE A 6 1.03 -0.77 28.49
C PHE A 6 0.27 0.30 27.71
N VAL A 7 -0.33 -0.04 26.55
CA VAL A 7 -1.13 0.94 25.79
C VAL A 7 -2.32 1.42 26.58
N GLN A 8 -3.02 0.51 27.27
CA GLN A 8 -4.15 0.90 28.15
C GLN A 8 -3.74 1.92 29.23
N SER A 9 -2.51 1.86 29.74
CA SER A 9 -2.00 2.86 30.67
C SER A 9 -1.82 4.24 30.07
N LEU A 10 -1.58 4.31 28.73
CA LEU A 10 -1.40 5.57 28.00
C LEU A 10 -2.73 6.25 27.65
N LEU A 11 -3.85 5.49 27.56
CA LEU A 11 -5.15 6.01 27.14
C LEU A 11 -5.77 6.96 28.17
N GLY A 12 -5.70 6.60 29.47
CA GLY A 12 -6.32 7.35 30.56
C GLY A 12 -5.86 8.81 30.65
N PRO A 13 -4.56 9.11 30.68
CA PRO A 13 -4.04 10.48 30.76
C PRO A 13 -4.49 11.39 29.60
N ARG A 14 -4.89 10.80 28.47
CA ARG A 14 -5.35 11.51 27.28
C ARG A 14 -6.85 11.42 27.04
N GLN A 15 -7.60 10.85 27.99
CA GLN A 15 -9.06 10.66 27.92
C GLN A 15 -9.53 9.88 26.69
N VAL A 16 -8.69 9.01 26.16
CA VAL A 16 -9.05 8.09 25.08
C VAL A 16 -9.85 6.94 25.66
N ALA A 17 -10.97 6.60 25.02
CA ALA A 17 -11.83 5.50 25.47
C ALA A 17 -11.06 4.16 25.40
N LYS A 18 -11.12 3.40 26.50
CA LYS A 18 -10.55 2.05 26.50
C LYS A 18 -11.42 1.10 25.68
N PRO A 19 -10.84 0.34 24.74
CA PRO A 19 -11.56 -0.73 24.04
C PRO A 19 -12.10 -1.77 25.02
N LYS A 20 -13.16 -2.47 24.61
CA LYS A 20 -13.68 -3.61 25.38
C LYS A 20 -12.72 -4.81 25.23
N GLU A 21 -12.56 -5.57 26.31
CA GLU A 21 -11.67 -6.74 26.34
C GLU A 21 -12.01 -7.80 25.27
N ASN A 22 -13.30 -8.00 25.00
CA ASN A 22 -13.78 -8.95 24.00
C ASN A 22 -14.75 -8.25 23.05
N THR A 23 -14.44 -8.32 21.75
CA THR A 23 -15.29 -7.81 20.67
C THR A 23 -15.59 -8.91 19.66
N TRP A 24 -16.87 -8.96 19.23
CA TRP A 24 -17.29 -9.74 18.08
C TRP A 24 -17.59 -8.76 16.95
N ASP A 25 -16.57 -8.45 16.15
CA ASP A 25 -16.63 -7.51 15.06
C ASP A 25 -15.88 -8.06 13.84
N GLY A 26 -16.02 -7.41 12.69
CA GLY A 26 -15.34 -7.81 11.47
C GLY A 26 -15.82 -9.15 10.93
N ALA A 27 -17.13 -9.46 11.05
CA ALA A 27 -17.69 -10.67 10.49
C ALA A 27 -17.54 -10.69 8.97
N SER A 28 -17.24 -11.86 8.40
CA SER A 28 -17.26 -12.09 6.95
C SER A 28 -18.18 -13.26 6.60
N ARG A 29 -18.78 -13.19 5.42
CA ARG A 29 -19.68 -14.21 4.87
C ARG A 29 -19.26 -14.50 3.43
N ASP A 30 -19.12 -15.77 3.13
CA ASP A 30 -18.72 -16.24 1.81
C ASP A 30 -19.75 -17.27 1.29
N LEU A 31 -20.17 -17.10 0.04
CA LEU A 31 -20.96 -18.07 -0.69
C LEU A 31 -20.27 -18.37 -2.02
N SER A 32 -20.13 -19.63 -2.38
CA SER A 32 -19.65 -20.04 -3.69
C SER A 32 -20.53 -21.12 -4.28
N ILE A 33 -20.80 -21.02 -5.58
CA ILE A 33 -21.55 -22.02 -6.36
C ILE A 33 -20.72 -22.32 -7.60
N VAL A 34 -20.49 -23.60 -7.88
CA VAL A 34 -19.83 -24.06 -9.09
C VAL A 34 -20.72 -25.12 -9.75
N TYR A 35 -20.92 -24.97 -11.04
CA TYR A 35 -21.71 -25.91 -11.84
C TYR A 35 -20.96 -26.27 -13.12
N GLY A 36 -20.84 -27.56 -13.40
CA GLY A 36 -20.17 -28.08 -14.60
C GLY A 36 -21.11 -28.98 -15.41
N ALA A 37 -21.03 -28.86 -16.72
CA ALA A 37 -21.75 -29.71 -17.66
C ALA A 37 -20.86 -30.08 -18.85
N ASN A 38 -20.98 -31.34 -19.30
CA ASN A 38 -20.36 -31.81 -20.54
C ASN A 38 -21.42 -31.94 -21.65
N THR A 39 -20.98 -31.77 -22.89
CA THR A 39 -21.81 -32.06 -24.05
C THR A 39 -22.07 -33.57 -24.17
N GLU A 40 -23.18 -33.96 -24.81
CA GLU A 40 -23.55 -35.37 -24.98
C GLU A 40 -22.49 -36.20 -25.73
N ASP A 41 -21.79 -35.54 -26.67
CA ASP A 41 -20.72 -36.17 -27.44
C ASP A 41 -19.36 -36.21 -26.71
N GLY A 42 -19.30 -35.73 -25.47
CA GLY A 42 -18.10 -35.68 -24.62
C GLY A 42 -16.99 -34.71 -25.08
N ARG A 43 -17.20 -33.98 -26.17
CA ARG A 43 -16.20 -33.06 -26.75
C ARG A 43 -16.19 -31.68 -26.14
N GLY A 44 -17.23 -31.30 -25.43
CA GLY A 44 -17.37 -29.98 -24.81
C GLY A 44 -17.56 -30.07 -23.32
N ASN A 45 -17.10 -29.02 -22.64
CA ASN A 45 -17.31 -28.80 -21.22
C ASN A 45 -17.54 -27.31 -20.95
N VAL A 46 -18.50 -27.01 -20.10
CA VAL A 46 -18.71 -25.68 -19.55
C VAL A 46 -18.74 -25.79 -18.02
N THR A 47 -17.91 -24.98 -17.36
CA THR A 47 -17.93 -24.84 -15.90
C THR A 47 -18.24 -23.38 -15.58
N ALA A 48 -19.37 -23.13 -14.91
CA ALA A 48 -19.77 -21.81 -14.45
C ALA A 48 -19.60 -21.68 -12.94
N PHE A 49 -19.29 -20.50 -12.47
CA PHE A 49 -19.15 -20.20 -11.06
C PHE A 49 -19.78 -18.87 -10.68
N PHE A 50 -20.20 -18.79 -9.43
CA PHE A 50 -20.64 -17.55 -8.77
C PHE A 50 -20.07 -17.52 -7.37
N THR A 51 -19.54 -16.36 -6.94
CA THR A 51 -19.10 -16.14 -5.56
C THR A 51 -19.68 -14.84 -5.02
N TYR A 52 -19.97 -14.83 -3.74
CA TYR A 52 -20.35 -13.66 -2.97
C TYR A 52 -19.47 -13.58 -1.73
N HIS A 53 -18.94 -12.41 -1.44
CA HIS A 53 -18.17 -12.11 -0.24
C HIS A 53 -18.68 -10.81 0.39
N ASP A 54 -18.85 -10.80 1.71
CA ASP A 54 -19.23 -9.64 2.50
C ASP A 54 -18.35 -9.57 3.75
N GLN A 55 -17.76 -8.41 3.99
CA GLN A 55 -16.82 -8.14 5.08
C GLN A 55 -17.28 -6.91 5.86
N GLU A 56 -17.55 -7.08 7.15
CA GLU A 56 -17.86 -5.97 8.06
C GLU A 56 -16.59 -5.21 8.47
N PRO A 57 -16.64 -3.88 8.67
CA PRO A 57 -15.47 -3.10 9.03
C PRO A 57 -15.06 -3.30 10.49
N VAL A 58 -13.77 -3.02 10.79
CA VAL A 58 -13.25 -2.91 12.16
C VAL A 58 -12.59 -1.56 12.33
N LEU A 59 -12.96 -0.81 13.37
CA LEU A 59 -12.33 0.47 13.73
C LEU A 59 -11.00 0.25 14.49
N GLN A 60 -10.03 1.12 14.28
CA GLN A 60 -8.77 1.13 15.03
C GLN A 60 -8.99 1.28 16.52
N GLY A 61 -9.96 2.12 16.93
CA GLY A 61 -10.34 2.29 18.33
C GLY A 61 -10.95 1.06 19.02
N LYS A 62 -11.15 -0.06 18.28
CA LYS A 62 -11.65 -1.33 18.84
C LYS A 62 -10.55 -2.29 19.26
N ARG A 63 -9.30 -1.97 19.01
CA ARG A 63 -8.13 -2.73 19.47
C ARG A 63 -7.29 -1.84 20.37
N ASP A 64 -6.83 -2.33 21.50
CA ASP A 64 -6.05 -1.54 22.44
C ASP A 64 -4.71 -1.09 21.83
N TRP A 65 -4.00 -1.96 21.15
CA TRP A 65 -2.74 -1.63 20.48
C TRP A 65 -2.88 -0.55 19.40
N SER A 66 -4.08 -0.32 18.87
CA SER A 66 -4.38 0.69 17.85
C SER A 66 -5.35 1.79 18.31
N ALA A 67 -5.74 1.82 19.59
CA ALA A 67 -6.72 2.79 20.10
C ALA A 67 -6.22 4.25 20.06
N CYS A 68 -4.91 4.47 20.09
CA CYS A 68 -4.27 5.76 19.84
C CYS A 68 -2.94 5.57 19.11
N GLN A 69 -2.41 6.63 18.53
CA GLN A 69 -1.04 6.65 18.03
C GLN A 69 -0.06 6.75 19.19
N VAL A 70 0.79 5.74 19.38
CA VAL A 70 1.85 5.76 20.39
C VAL A 70 3.06 6.48 19.81
N VAL A 71 3.47 7.56 20.46
CA VAL A 71 4.71 8.26 20.16
C VAL A 71 5.64 8.23 21.36
N VAL A 72 6.93 8.22 21.10
CA VAL A 72 7.97 8.15 22.13
C VAL A 72 8.83 9.39 22.01
N SER A 73 9.04 10.09 23.16
CA SER A 73 9.94 11.23 23.25
C SER A 73 11.40 10.79 23.17
N GLY A 74 12.31 11.73 22.92
CA GLY A 74 13.76 11.48 22.94
C GLY A 74 14.27 10.92 24.28
N ALA A 75 13.52 11.15 25.39
CA ALA A 75 13.82 10.58 26.70
C ALA A 75 13.23 9.16 26.91
N GLY A 76 12.65 8.55 25.90
CA GLY A 76 12.06 7.20 25.96
C GLY A 76 10.66 7.14 26.59
N VAL A 77 10.01 8.28 26.86
CA VAL A 77 8.67 8.32 27.46
C VAL A 77 7.61 8.18 26.36
N ALA A 78 6.83 7.12 26.44
CA ALA A 78 5.71 6.89 25.55
C ALA A 78 4.45 7.66 25.99
N SER A 79 3.66 8.09 25.00
CA SER A 79 2.37 8.75 25.21
C SER A 79 1.46 8.55 24.00
N CYS A 80 0.14 8.62 24.20
CA CYS A 80 -0.79 8.77 23.11
C CYS A 80 -0.63 10.13 22.43
N ALA A 81 -0.42 10.14 21.13
CA ALA A 81 -0.40 11.32 20.30
C ALA A 81 -1.73 11.52 19.56
N GLY A 82 -1.93 12.74 19.14
CA GLY A 82 -3.01 13.15 18.27
C GLY A 82 -2.51 14.23 17.30
N SER A 83 -3.41 14.82 16.56
CA SER A 83 -3.11 15.87 15.62
C SER A 83 -3.22 17.24 16.29
N PRO A 84 -2.12 17.89 16.73
CA PRO A 84 -2.21 19.15 17.48
C PRO A 84 -2.71 20.32 16.61
N ASN A 85 -2.41 20.31 15.33
CA ASN A 85 -2.83 21.34 14.39
C ASN A 85 -4.18 21.03 13.70
N SER A 86 -4.77 19.87 13.96
CA SER A 86 -5.96 19.37 13.26
C SER A 86 -7.06 18.90 14.21
N ASN A 87 -7.09 19.40 15.43
CA ASN A 87 -8.18 19.15 16.37
C ASN A 87 -9.30 20.20 16.22
N GLN A 88 -10.22 20.27 17.19
CA GLN A 88 -11.28 21.29 17.22
C GLN A 88 -10.81 22.70 17.63
N TRP A 89 -9.48 22.93 17.68
CA TRP A 89 -8.87 24.18 18.04
C TRP A 89 -8.18 24.83 16.83
N PHE A 90 -7.79 26.07 16.92
CA PHE A 90 -7.08 26.78 15.85
C PHE A 90 -5.96 27.67 16.38
N ARG A 91 -5.15 28.20 15.45
CA ARG A 91 -4.11 29.18 15.74
C ARG A 91 -4.14 30.31 14.70
N ALA A 92 -3.81 31.51 15.11
CA ALA A 92 -3.55 32.62 14.23
C ALA A 92 -2.07 32.71 13.87
N ASP A 93 -1.77 33.15 12.66
CA ASP A 93 -0.41 33.43 12.24
C ASP A 93 -0.02 34.88 12.58
N GLY A 94 1.30 35.11 12.65
CA GLY A 94 1.87 36.43 12.89
C GLY A 94 1.84 36.94 14.34
N GLN A 95 1.17 36.23 15.27
CA GLN A 95 1.03 36.64 16.69
C GLN A 95 1.83 35.77 17.67
N GLY A 96 2.76 34.95 17.16
CA GLY A 96 3.76 34.28 18.00
C GLY A 96 3.31 33.09 18.83
N GLY A 97 2.14 32.51 18.59
CA GLY A 97 1.68 31.35 19.35
C GLY A 97 0.48 30.60 18.78
N GLN A 98 0.38 29.34 19.16
CA GLN A 98 -0.83 28.54 18.91
C GLN A 98 -1.90 28.86 19.94
N LEU A 99 -3.13 29.01 19.50
CA LEU A 99 -4.29 29.33 20.33
C LEU A 99 -5.32 28.21 20.25
N ALA A 100 -6.04 27.98 21.35
CA ALA A 100 -7.21 27.13 21.44
C ALA A 100 -8.44 27.94 21.82
N VAL A 101 -9.62 27.48 21.36
CA VAL A 101 -10.89 28.06 21.78
C VAL A 101 -11.39 27.33 23.04
N VAL A 102 -11.61 28.08 24.11
CA VAL A 102 -12.26 27.60 25.35
C VAL A 102 -13.43 28.54 25.66
N GLY A 103 -14.63 27.97 25.62
CA GLY A 103 -15.84 28.79 25.66
C GLY A 103 -15.96 29.70 24.43
N ASN A 104 -15.78 30.99 24.62
CA ASN A 104 -15.72 32.01 23.56
C ASN A 104 -14.46 32.89 23.69
N GLU A 105 -13.35 32.31 24.15
CA GLU A 105 -12.09 33.01 24.30
C GLU A 105 -10.95 32.18 23.69
N PHE A 106 -9.88 32.87 23.26
CA PHE A 106 -8.62 32.24 22.88
C PHE A 106 -7.71 32.10 24.10
N VAL A 107 -7.20 30.91 24.29
CA VAL A 107 -6.19 30.60 25.28
C VAL A 107 -4.92 30.06 24.59
N PRO A 108 -3.73 30.26 25.15
CA PRO A 108 -2.51 29.69 24.58
C PRO A 108 -2.62 28.17 24.47
N TRP A 109 -2.23 27.62 23.32
CA TRP A 109 -2.15 26.20 23.13
C TRP A 109 -1.09 25.58 24.05
N SER A 110 -1.45 24.56 24.78
CA SER A 110 -0.51 23.78 25.60
C SER A 110 -0.52 22.32 25.16
N ALA A 111 0.58 21.87 24.62
CA ALA A 111 0.80 20.47 24.29
C ALA A 111 0.91 19.57 25.52
N THR A 112 1.08 20.15 26.72
CA THR A 112 1.25 19.41 27.98
C THR A 112 -0.06 19.03 28.66
N GLY A 113 -1.21 19.36 28.06
CA GLY A 113 -2.53 19.01 28.61
C GLY A 113 -2.98 19.89 29.80
N ALA A 114 -2.33 21.04 30.02
CA ALA A 114 -2.69 21.99 31.10
C ALA A 114 -4.04 22.68 30.87
N THR A 115 -4.55 22.65 29.62
CA THR A 115 -5.89 23.14 29.27
C THR A 115 -6.89 22.01 29.18
N SER A 116 -8.09 22.22 29.68
CA SER A 116 -9.24 21.31 29.55
C SER A 116 -10.24 21.90 28.56
N PRO A 117 -10.69 21.17 27.52
CA PRO A 117 -10.29 19.81 27.14
C PRO A 117 -8.87 19.70 26.60
N PRO A 118 -8.34 18.46 26.47
CA PRO A 118 -6.99 18.23 25.92
C PRO A 118 -6.85 18.80 24.51
N PRO A 119 -5.75 19.47 24.21
CA PRO A 119 -5.60 20.16 22.93
C PRO A 119 -5.17 19.28 21.77
N PHE A 120 -5.65 18.05 21.68
CA PHE A 120 -5.39 17.18 20.51
C PHE A 120 -6.56 16.26 20.19
N PHE A 121 -6.60 15.79 18.96
CA PHE A 121 -7.62 14.93 18.42
C PHE A 121 -7.07 13.50 18.16
N ASN A 122 -7.79 12.47 18.65
CA ASN A 122 -7.49 11.07 18.36
C ASN A 122 -8.25 10.60 17.11
N SER A 123 -7.53 10.37 16.00
CA SER A 123 -8.12 9.92 14.74
C SER A 123 -8.54 8.44 14.74
N ASN A 124 -7.97 7.64 15.65
CA ASN A 124 -8.10 6.18 15.62
C ASN A 124 -9.52 5.71 16.00
N GLU A 125 -10.30 6.56 16.66
CA GLU A 125 -11.71 6.28 16.96
C GLU A 125 -12.60 6.25 15.71
N TYR A 126 -12.16 6.90 14.63
CA TYR A 126 -12.91 7.03 13.37
C TYR A 126 -12.35 6.16 12.26
N SER A 127 -11.05 5.92 12.25
CA SER A 127 -10.35 5.24 11.15
C SER A 127 -10.58 3.73 11.19
N TYR A 128 -10.84 3.14 10.03
CA TYR A 128 -10.95 1.68 9.91
C TYR A 128 -9.57 1.02 10.03
N LEU A 129 -9.51 -0.07 10.80
CA LEU A 129 -8.41 -1.03 10.82
C LEU A 129 -8.58 -2.07 9.69
N MET A 130 -9.82 -2.47 9.47
CA MET A 130 -10.24 -3.34 8.38
C MET A 130 -11.42 -2.70 7.66
N GLN A 131 -11.33 -2.65 6.33
CA GLN A 131 -12.32 -2.00 5.48
C GLN A 131 -13.59 -2.85 5.36
N GLN A 132 -14.73 -2.18 5.13
CA GLN A 132 -15.93 -2.85 4.67
C GLN A 132 -15.76 -3.20 3.18
N SER A 133 -16.12 -4.42 2.79
CA SER A 133 -16.11 -4.84 1.39
C SER A 133 -17.26 -5.78 1.09
N THR A 134 -17.90 -5.59 -0.07
CA THR A 134 -18.89 -6.52 -0.62
C THR A 134 -18.53 -6.82 -2.06
N ARG A 135 -18.34 -8.11 -2.39
CA ARG A 135 -17.87 -8.53 -3.71
C ARG A 135 -18.73 -9.65 -4.30
N TYR A 136 -19.07 -9.48 -5.57
CA TYR A 136 -19.71 -10.50 -6.40
C TYR A 136 -18.77 -10.87 -7.53
N THR A 137 -18.58 -12.19 -7.76
CA THR A 137 -17.83 -12.68 -8.92
C THR A 137 -18.65 -13.75 -9.62
N ALA A 138 -18.71 -13.69 -10.93
CA ALA A 138 -19.34 -14.72 -11.75
C ALA A 138 -18.51 -14.96 -13.01
N GLY A 139 -18.57 -16.18 -13.53
CA GLY A 139 -17.86 -16.48 -14.77
C GLY A 139 -18.08 -17.88 -15.24
N PHE A 140 -17.48 -18.18 -16.38
CA PHE A 140 -17.46 -19.53 -16.90
C PHE A 140 -16.14 -19.82 -17.66
N PHE A 141 -15.81 -21.09 -17.72
CA PHE A 141 -14.80 -21.67 -18.59
C PHE A 141 -15.52 -22.63 -19.56
N ALA A 142 -15.26 -22.47 -20.85
CA ALA A 142 -15.85 -23.30 -21.88
C ALA A 142 -14.75 -23.84 -22.79
N LYS A 143 -14.86 -25.09 -23.18
CA LYS A 143 -14.02 -25.70 -24.21
C LYS A 143 -14.86 -26.61 -25.08
N TYR A 144 -14.47 -26.69 -26.36
CA TYR A 144 -15.10 -27.63 -27.31
C TYR A 144 -14.09 -28.12 -28.33
N ASP A 145 -13.87 -29.43 -28.37
CA ASP A 145 -12.97 -30.09 -29.30
C ASP A 145 -13.74 -30.40 -30.60
N VAL A 146 -13.61 -29.51 -31.61
CA VAL A 146 -14.21 -29.71 -32.94
C VAL A 146 -13.54 -30.91 -33.63
N ASN A 147 -12.19 -30.91 -33.62
CA ASN A 147 -11.32 -32.01 -34.04
C ASN A 147 -9.92 -31.76 -33.43
N ASP A 148 -8.93 -32.58 -33.78
CA ASP A 148 -7.57 -32.46 -33.25
C ASP A 148 -6.89 -31.14 -33.66
N HIS A 149 -7.26 -30.56 -34.81
CA HIS A 149 -6.71 -29.29 -35.30
C HIS A 149 -7.38 -28.07 -34.71
N PHE A 150 -8.63 -28.19 -34.23
CA PHE A 150 -9.41 -27.08 -33.70
C PHE A 150 -10.08 -27.44 -32.36
N LYS A 151 -9.47 -27.00 -31.27
CA LYS A 151 -9.98 -27.07 -29.93
C LYS A 151 -10.25 -25.65 -29.47
N LEU A 152 -11.52 -25.27 -29.43
CA LEU A 152 -11.94 -23.94 -29.06
C LEU A 152 -12.02 -23.82 -27.54
N TYR A 153 -11.62 -22.68 -27.00
CA TYR A 153 -11.80 -22.37 -25.59
C TYR A 153 -12.19 -20.91 -25.38
N SER A 154 -12.90 -20.68 -24.29
CA SER A 154 -13.28 -19.32 -23.88
C SER A 154 -13.39 -19.25 -22.36
N ASP A 155 -12.88 -18.17 -21.80
CA ASP A 155 -13.05 -17.78 -20.40
C ASP A 155 -13.81 -16.47 -20.34
N PHE A 156 -14.75 -16.38 -19.45
CA PHE A 156 -15.41 -15.13 -19.08
C PHE A 156 -15.41 -14.99 -17.57
N SER A 157 -15.07 -13.82 -17.07
CA SER A 157 -15.27 -13.47 -15.67
C SER A 157 -15.76 -12.04 -15.52
N PHE A 158 -16.61 -11.86 -14.52
CA PHE A 158 -17.14 -10.59 -14.07
C PHE A 158 -16.92 -10.48 -12.56
N MET A 159 -16.53 -9.28 -12.08
CA MET A 159 -16.48 -8.95 -10.66
C MET A 159 -17.06 -7.56 -10.44
N ASN A 160 -17.82 -7.41 -9.36
CA ASN A 160 -18.18 -6.13 -8.78
C ASN A 160 -17.71 -6.14 -7.33
N ASP A 161 -16.84 -5.20 -6.97
CA ASP A 161 -16.33 -5.01 -5.62
C ASP A 161 -16.68 -3.60 -5.13
N ARG A 162 -17.30 -3.51 -3.97
CA ARG A 162 -17.66 -2.26 -3.29
C ARG A 162 -16.96 -2.20 -1.96
N THR A 163 -16.13 -1.20 -1.77
CA THR A 163 -15.36 -1.00 -0.55
C THR A 163 -15.63 0.37 0.03
N ASN A 164 -15.93 0.43 1.33
CA ASN A 164 -15.97 1.65 2.12
C ASN A 164 -14.70 1.76 2.96
N VAL A 165 -14.04 2.90 2.84
CA VAL A 165 -12.88 3.29 3.65
C VAL A 165 -13.28 4.46 4.53
N GLN A 166 -13.06 4.40 5.83
CA GLN A 166 -13.34 5.52 6.72
C GLN A 166 -12.07 5.96 7.44
N ILE A 167 -11.86 7.28 7.46
CA ILE A 167 -10.79 7.94 8.18
C ILE A 167 -11.35 9.06 9.06
N ALA A 168 -10.50 9.73 9.81
CA ALA A 168 -10.86 10.85 10.67
C ALA A 168 -11.72 11.90 9.96
N PRO A 169 -12.58 12.65 10.70
CA PRO A 169 -13.35 13.77 10.15
C PRO A 169 -12.49 14.74 9.36
N THR A 170 -13.08 15.39 8.36
CA THR A 170 -12.43 16.51 7.66
C THR A 170 -12.33 17.73 8.59
N GLY A 171 -11.77 18.81 8.08
CA GLY A 171 -11.68 20.05 8.84
C GLY A 171 -10.97 21.15 8.04
N LEU A 172 -10.70 22.22 8.71
CA LEU A 172 -9.77 23.24 8.24
C LEU A 172 -8.37 22.79 8.64
N PHE A 173 -7.45 22.81 7.71
CA PHE A 173 -6.06 22.47 7.97
C PHE A 173 -5.19 23.68 7.70
N GLN A 174 -4.18 23.89 8.52
CA GLN A 174 -3.20 24.92 8.28
C GLN A 174 -2.57 24.73 6.90
N GLY A 175 -2.49 25.77 6.11
CA GLY A 175 -1.92 25.69 4.77
C GLY A 175 -2.89 25.22 3.68
N SER A 176 -4.18 25.00 3.99
CA SER A 176 -5.20 24.60 3.01
C SER A 176 -6.24 25.69 2.74
N GLY A 177 -6.03 26.91 3.23
CA GLY A 177 -6.90 28.02 2.94
C GLY A 177 -6.60 28.68 1.58
N PRO A 178 -7.56 29.44 1.03
CA PRO A 178 -7.48 30.00 -0.32
C PRO A 178 -6.72 31.34 -0.39
N SER A 179 -6.14 31.84 0.72
CA SER A 179 -5.34 33.06 0.68
C SER A 179 -4.00 32.83 0.00
N PRO A 180 -3.30 33.91 -0.45
CA PRO A 180 -1.97 33.76 -1.03
C PRO A 180 -0.91 33.16 -0.10
N THR A 181 -1.16 33.18 1.22
CA THR A 181 -0.32 32.51 2.24
C THR A 181 -0.89 31.16 2.66
N SER A 182 -1.91 30.66 1.96
CA SER A 182 -2.63 29.40 2.26
C SER A 182 -3.37 29.40 3.60
N GLY A 183 -3.73 30.57 4.12
CA GLY A 183 -4.59 30.79 5.27
C GLY A 183 -6.07 31.04 4.88
N PHE A 184 -6.89 31.33 5.88
CA PHE A 184 -8.29 31.75 5.73
C PHE A 184 -8.46 33.20 6.20
N LEU A 185 -9.14 34.00 5.41
CA LEU A 185 -9.43 35.38 5.76
C LEU A 185 -10.61 35.46 6.73
N VAL A 186 -10.41 36.12 7.87
CA VAL A 186 -11.45 36.39 8.89
C VAL A 186 -11.54 37.88 9.12
N ASN A 187 -12.75 38.45 9.00
CA ASN A 187 -12.95 39.88 9.20
C ASN A 187 -12.95 40.25 10.70
N CYS A 188 -12.27 41.33 11.04
CA CYS A 188 -12.07 41.82 12.42
C CYS A 188 -13.39 42.25 13.12
N ASN A 189 -14.42 42.62 12.38
CA ASN A 189 -15.73 42.95 12.90
C ASN A 189 -16.68 41.76 12.98
N ASN A 190 -16.17 40.48 12.84
CA ASN A 190 -16.95 39.27 12.91
C ASN A 190 -17.70 39.17 14.29
N PRO A 191 -19.04 39.08 14.30
CA PRO A 191 -19.84 39.11 15.52
C PRO A 191 -19.65 37.88 16.41
N PHE A 192 -19.11 36.79 15.89
CA PHE A 192 -18.82 35.58 16.68
C PHE A 192 -17.58 35.70 17.56
N MET A 193 -16.69 36.63 17.26
CA MET A 193 -15.46 36.84 18.04
C MET A 193 -15.71 37.75 19.23
N SER A 194 -15.21 37.34 20.40
CA SER A 194 -15.09 38.21 21.57
C SER A 194 -14.06 39.33 21.34
N GLY A 195 -14.08 40.36 22.20
CA GLY A 195 -13.04 41.41 22.16
C GLY A 195 -11.63 40.87 22.40
N GLY A 196 -11.50 39.86 23.29
CA GLY A 196 -10.24 39.17 23.57
C GLY A 196 -9.72 38.40 22.37
N GLN A 197 -10.61 37.71 21.65
CA GLN A 197 -10.23 36.99 20.43
C GLN A 197 -9.75 37.93 19.33
N ARG A 198 -10.45 39.04 19.07
CA ARG A 198 -10.03 40.05 18.09
C ARG A 198 -8.63 40.60 18.40
N THR A 199 -8.38 40.93 19.67
CA THR A 199 -7.05 41.42 20.10
C THR A 199 -5.98 40.34 19.89
N ALA A 200 -6.29 39.06 20.21
CA ALA A 200 -5.35 37.94 20.10
C ALA A 200 -4.92 37.65 18.67
N ILE A 201 -5.74 37.97 17.65
CA ILE A 201 -5.41 37.81 16.23
C ILE A 201 -4.87 39.12 15.60
N GLY A 202 -4.63 40.17 16.39
CA GLY A 202 -4.01 41.41 15.93
C GLY A 202 -4.95 42.43 15.32
N CYS A 203 -6.28 42.29 15.49
CA CYS A 203 -7.23 43.31 15.04
C CYS A 203 -7.09 44.62 15.83
N SER A 204 -6.73 45.70 15.14
CA SER A 204 -6.79 47.04 15.72
C SER A 204 -8.21 47.60 15.79
N ALA A 205 -8.43 48.71 16.48
CA ALA A 205 -9.72 49.36 16.53
C ALA A 205 -10.17 49.85 15.13
N ASP A 206 -9.22 50.29 14.31
CA ASP A 206 -9.49 50.72 12.93
C ASP A 206 -9.84 49.55 12.03
N ASP A 207 -9.18 48.38 12.17
CA ASP A 207 -9.54 47.17 11.43
C ASP A 207 -10.95 46.68 11.77
N ILE A 208 -11.34 46.77 13.04
CA ILE A 208 -12.69 46.41 13.48
C ILE A 208 -13.72 47.37 12.90
N LEU A 209 -13.44 48.66 12.89
CA LEU A 209 -14.34 49.69 12.34
C LEU A 209 -14.52 49.53 10.85
N ASN A 210 -13.44 49.26 10.13
CA ASN A 210 -13.43 49.16 8.67
C ASN A 210 -13.80 47.75 8.16
N GLY A 211 -13.86 46.75 9.04
CA GLY A 211 -14.13 45.36 8.68
C GLY A 211 -12.97 44.71 7.92
N GLU A 212 -11.73 45.15 8.16
CA GLU A 212 -10.55 44.56 7.57
C GLU A 212 -10.41 43.10 7.97
N SER A 213 -9.77 42.29 7.12
CA SER A 213 -9.59 40.86 7.34
C SER A 213 -8.16 40.53 7.73
N VAL A 214 -8.03 39.60 8.64
CA VAL A 214 -6.75 38.98 9.08
C VAL A 214 -6.64 37.59 8.45
N ASP A 215 -5.45 37.26 7.96
CA ASP A 215 -5.13 35.94 7.46
C ASP A 215 -4.80 34.99 8.62
N MET A 216 -5.49 33.86 8.68
CA MET A 216 -5.42 32.92 9.79
C MET A 216 -5.11 31.51 9.31
N TYR A 217 -4.12 30.87 9.91
CA TYR A 217 -3.93 29.44 9.81
C TYR A 217 -4.84 28.73 10.83
N ILE A 218 -5.76 27.92 10.32
CA ILE A 218 -6.75 27.24 11.15
C ILE A 218 -6.50 25.75 11.11
N GLY A 219 -6.35 25.12 12.30
CA GLY A 219 -6.23 23.69 12.51
C GLY A 219 -7.41 23.15 13.31
N ARG A 220 -8.55 22.88 12.66
CA ARG A 220 -9.77 22.43 13.31
C ARG A 220 -10.37 21.22 12.62
N ARG A 221 -10.54 20.11 13.38
CA ARG A 221 -11.35 18.97 12.92
C ARG A 221 -12.83 19.29 12.99
N ASN A 222 -13.57 18.92 11.95
CA ASN A 222 -15.02 19.04 11.88
C ASN A 222 -15.67 17.75 12.44
N ILE A 223 -15.48 17.51 13.73
CA ILE A 223 -15.97 16.30 14.41
C ILE A 223 -17.48 16.16 14.35
N GLU A 224 -18.18 17.28 14.23
CA GLU A 224 -19.64 17.36 14.11
C GLU A 224 -20.16 16.72 12.80
N GLY A 225 -19.32 16.68 11.74
CA GLY A 225 -19.65 16.11 10.44
C GLY A 225 -19.38 14.60 10.33
N GLY A 226 -18.79 13.98 11.35
CA GLY A 226 -18.43 12.56 11.30
C GLY A 226 -17.17 12.25 10.47
N GLY A 227 -16.80 10.98 10.37
CA GLY A 227 -15.63 10.52 9.60
C GLY A 227 -15.78 10.76 8.09
N ARG A 228 -14.65 11.03 7.42
CA ARG A 228 -14.61 11.04 5.95
C ARG A 228 -14.74 9.62 5.44
N VAL A 229 -15.60 9.41 4.44
CA VAL A 229 -15.82 8.10 3.81
C VAL A 229 -15.39 8.16 2.35
N GLY A 230 -14.50 7.25 1.97
CA GLY A 230 -14.21 6.92 0.58
C GLY A 230 -15.01 5.69 0.17
N PHE A 231 -15.91 5.84 -0.78
CA PHE A 231 -16.61 4.73 -1.41
C PHE A 231 -15.92 4.41 -2.73
N TYR A 232 -15.59 3.14 -2.93
CA TYR A 232 -14.96 2.63 -4.15
C TYR A 232 -15.79 1.49 -4.71
N GLU A 233 -16.14 1.57 -5.99
CA GLU A 233 -16.76 0.48 -6.72
C GLU A 233 -15.91 0.14 -7.95
N HIS A 234 -15.44 -1.12 -7.99
CA HIS A 234 -14.73 -1.67 -9.13
C HIS A 234 -15.61 -2.69 -9.85
N GLN A 235 -15.70 -2.56 -11.16
CA GLN A 235 -16.33 -3.56 -12.00
C GLN A 235 -15.33 -4.06 -13.03
N ASN A 236 -15.06 -5.37 -13.00
CA ASN A 236 -14.11 -6.01 -13.89
C ASN A 236 -14.82 -6.95 -14.84
N TYR A 237 -14.41 -6.91 -16.11
CA TYR A 237 -14.80 -7.85 -17.13
C TYR A 237 -13.55 -8.42 -17.78
N ARG A 238 -13.50 -9.72 -17.93
CA ARG A 238 -12.45 -10.42 -18.68
C ARG A 238 -13.08 -11.40 -19.64
N VAL A 239 -12.66 -11.34 -20.90
CA VAL A 239 -13.02 -12.30 -21.93
C VAL A 239 -11.74 -12.80 -22.57
N VAL A 240 -11.61 -14.12 -22.69
CA VAL A 240 -10.57 -14.79 -23.48
C VAL A 240 -11.25 -15.71 -24.46
N MET A 241 -10.84 -15.68 -25.70
CA MET A 241 -11.26 -16.61 -26.74
C MET A 241 -10.04 -17.11 -27.50
N GLY A 242 -9.93 -18.41 -27.65
CA GLY A 242 -8.79 -19.00 -28.31
C GLY A 242 -9.10 -20.28 -29.02
N SER A 243 -8.15 -20.67 -29.84
CA SER A 243 -8.13 -21.95 -30.52
C SER A 243 -6.72 -22.52 -30.44
N ARG A 244 -6.64 -23.79 -30.12
CA ARG A 244 -5.40 -24.57 -30.12
C ARG A 244 -5.59 -25.90 -30.80
N GLY A 245 -4.51 -26.49 -31.28
CA GLY A 245 -4.60 -27.80 -31.92
C GLY A 245 -3.35 -28.21 -32.63
N ASP A 246 -3.41 -29.36 -33.24
CA ASP A 246 -2.31 -29.92 -34.04
C ASP A 246 -2.26 -29.24 -35.41
N ILE A 247 -1.06 -28.86 -35.89
CA ILE A 247 -0.86 -28.32 -37.21
C ILE A 247 -0.53 -29.48 -38.20
N VAL A 248 0.65 -30.04 -38.04
CA VAL A 248 1.15 -31.18 -38.82
C VAL A 248 2.32 -31.83 -38.07
N GLY A 249 2.37 -33.14 -38.02
CA GLY A 249 3.39 -33.87 -37.28
C GLY A 249 3.46 -33.40 -35.81
N PRO A 250 4.64 -33.09 -35.28
CA PRO A 250 4.77 -32.71 -33.87
C PRO A 250 4.36 -31.24 -33.54
N TRP A 251 3.94 -30.48 -34.56
CA TRP A 251 3.66 -29.05 -34.39
C TRP A 251 2.25 -28.79 -33.91
N LYS A 252 2.15 -27.98 -32.85
CA LYS A 252 0.89 -27.50 -32.25
C LYS A 252 0.88 -26.00 -32.22
N TYR A 253 -0.32 -25.43 -32.27
CA TYR A 253 -0.49 -23.99 -32.12
C TYR A 253 -1.40 -23.69 -30.95
N ASP A 254 -1.25 -22.47 -30.40
CA ASP A 254 -2.21 -21.80 -29.53
C ASP A 254 -2.32 -20.34 -29.98
N LEU A 255 -3.55 -19.90 -30.28
CA LEU A 255 -3.85 -18.54 -30.72
C LEU A 255 -5.03 -18.04 -29.88
N TYR A 256 -4.85 -16.93 -29.16
CA TYR A 256 -5.95 -16.33 -28.43
C TYR A 256 -5.97 -14.81 -28.50
N GLY A 257 -7.17 -14.27 -28.28
CA GLY A 257 -7.40 -12.87 -28.00
C GLY A 257 -8.03 -12.71 -26.62
N SER A 258 -7.61 -11.68 -25.89
CA SER A 258 -8.24 -11.34 -24.63
C SER A 258 -8.57 -9.85 -24.53
N TYR A 259 -9.66 -9.57 -23.85
CA TYR A 259 -10.08 -8.23 -23.47
C TYR A 259 -10.33 -8.19 -21.97
N TYR A 260 -9.67 -7.29 -21.30
CA TYR A 260 -9.85 -6.99 -19.89
C TYR A 260 -10.27 -5.53 -19.73
N TYR A 261 -11.24 -5.30 -18.87
CA TYR A 261 -11.73 -3.96 -18.55
C TYR A 261 -12.06 -3.87 -17.07
N THR A 262 -11.52 -2.87 -16.42
CA THR A 262 -11.86 -2.50 -15.04
C THR A 262 -12.35 -1.08 -15.02
N SER A 263 -13.56 -0.84 -14.54
CA SER A 263 -14.02 0.51 -14.21
C SER A 263 -13.88 0.78 -12.72
N LEU A 264 -13.62 2.02 -12.39
CA LEU A 264 -13.61 2.56 -11.03
C LEU A 264 -14.65 3.68 -10.95
N TYR A 265 -15.53 3.60 -9.94
CA TYR A 265 -16.27 4.73 -9.43
C TYR A 265 -15.84 5.01 -7.99
N GLN A 266 -15.43 6.24 -7.72
CA GLN A 266 -15.03 6.68 -6.38
C GLN A 266 -15.92 7.84 -5.95
N ALA A 267 -16.33 7.84 -4.66
CA ALA A 267 -17.00 8.97 -4.04
C ALA A 267 -16.34 9.29 -2.70
N SER A 268 -15.89 10.52 -2.56
CA SER A 268 -15.35 11.11 -1.32
C SER A 268 -16.49 11.84 -0.61
N GLN A 269 -16.91 11.33 0.55
CA GLN A 269 -18.08 11.82 1.30
C GLN A 269 -17.67 12.42 2.64
N ASN A 270 -18.51 13.29 3.18
CA ASN A 270 -18.29 14.01 4.43
C ASN A 270 -17.07 14.95 4.40
N TYR A 271 -16.81 15.54 3.23
CA TYR A 271 -15.84 16.62 3.07
C TYR A 271 -16.50 17.98 3.20
N LEU A 272 -15.70 19.02 3.42
CA LEU A 272 -16.15 20.43 3.40
C LEU A 272 -15.51 21.15 2.21
N SER A 273 -16.27 22.07 1.62
CA SER A 273 -15.77 22.94 0.55
C SER A 273 -14.92 24.07 1.13
N ILE A 274 -13.69 24.21 0.66
CA ILE A 274 -12.74 25.26 1.07
C ILE A 274 -13.32 26.65 0.72
N SER A 275 -13.88 26.80 -0.46
CA SER A 275 -14.49 28.06 -0.92
C SER A 275 -15.69 28.46 -0.08
N LYS A 276 -16.57 27.53 0.28
CA LYS A 276 -17.70 27.77 1.17
C LYS A 276 -17.25 28.07 2.61
N ILE A 277 -16.20 27.41 3.11
CA ILE A 277 -15.59 27.73 4.41
C ILE A 277 -15.13 29.19 4.41
N GLN A 278 -14.38 29.63 3.38
CA GLN A 278 -13.91 31.00 3.28
C GLN A 278 -15.07 32.00 3.34
N ASN A 279 -16.15 31.75 2.60
CA ASN A 279 -17.35 32.58 2.62
C ASN A 279 -18.02 32.62 3.99
N ALA A 280 -18.12 31.46 4.64
CA ALA A 280 -18.80 31.28 5.92
C ALA A 280 -18.00 31.79 7.14
N LEU A 281 -16.71 32.04 6.99
CA LEU A 281 -15.86 32.68 8.00
C LEU A 281 -15.92 34.21 7.96
N GLN A 282 -16.33 34.80 6.84
CA GLN A 282 -16.50 36.26 6.70
C GLN A 282 -17.95 36.63 7.03
N VAL A 283 -18.16 37.07 8.26
CA VAL A 283 -19.51 37.26 8.86
C VAL A 283 -19.65 38.68 9.41
N VAL A 284 -20.80 39.30 9.20
CA VAL A 284 -21.17 40.60 9.78
C VAL A 284 -22.50 40.51 10.52
N GLN A 285 -22.76 41.50 11.38
CA GLN A 285 -24.05 41.62 12.05
C GLN A 285 -25.11 42.13 11.09
N GLY A 286 -26.09 41.27 10.75
CA GLY A 286 -27.25 41.66 9.97
C GLY A 286 -28.44 42.05 10.89
N PRO A 287 -29.58 42.48 10.28
CA PRO A 287 -30.76 42.91 11.04
C PRO A 287 -31.36 41.80 11.92
N ASN A 288 -31.26 40.55 11.47
CA ASN A 288 -31.86 39.39 12.15
C ASN A 288 -30.82 38.42 12.77
N GLY A 289 -29.56 38.85 12.91
CA GLY A 289 -28.46 38.05 13.41
C GLY A 289 -27.26 38.03 12.48
N PRO A 290 -26.21 37.23 12.79
CA PRO A 290 -25.03 37.10 11.95
C PRO A 290 -25.34 36.58 10.54
N VAL A 291 -24.75 37.19 9.50
CA VAL A 291 -24.90 36.80 8.10
C VAL A 291 -23.54 36.84 7.39
N CYS A 292 -23.34 35.96 6.40
CA CYS A 292 -22.13 36.01 5.59
C CYS A 292 -22.06 37.30 4.75
N ILE A 293 -20.87 37.85 4.57
CA ILE A 293 -20.63 39.00 3.69
C ILE A 293 -20.99 38.65 2.25
N SER A 294 -20.74 37.40 1.82
CA SER A 294 -21.08 36.90 0.47
C SER A 294 -22.57 36.89 0.18
N GLY A 295 -23.45 36.87 1.21
CA GLY A 295 -24.88 36.74 1.04
C GLY A 295 -25.31 35.38 0.45
N GLY A 296 -26.45 35.37 -0.24
CA GLY A 296 -27.00 34.18 -0.88
C GLY A 296 -27.44 33.11 0.11
N ASP A 297 -27.09 31.87 -0.15
CA ASP A 297 -27.40 30.69 0.65
C ASP A 297 -26.31 30.41 1.73
N CYS A 298 -25.34 31.29 1.87
CA CYS A 298 -24.26 31.13 2.83
C CYS A 298 -24.78 31.12 4.26
N VAL A 299 -24.35 30.10 5.03
CA VAL A 299 -24.64 29.97 6.45
C VAL A 299 -23.36 30.20 7.25
N PRO A 300 -23.32 31.15 8.20
CA PRO A 300 -22.16 31.46 9.00
C PRO A 300 -21.57 30.25 9.76
N TYR A 301 -20.24 30.11 9.73
CA TYR A 301 -19.50 29.02 10.37
C TYR A 301 -18.84 29.53 11.65
N ASN A 302 -19.52 29.32 12.80
CA ASN A 302 -19.02 29.78 14.11
C ASN A 302 -18.04 28.80 14.72
N ILE A 303 -16.77 28.95 14.41
CA ILE A 303 -15.65 28.19 15.00
C ILE A 303 -15.01 28.91 16.21
N PHE A 304 -15.40 30.14 16.49
CA PHE A 304 -14.86 31.00 17.54
C PHE A 304 -15.46 30.72 18.92
N GLN A 305 -16.48 29.91 18.95
CA GLN A 305 -17.15 29.46 20.17
C GLN A 305 -17.21 27.92 20.20
N GLN A 306 -16.87 27.35 21.36
CA GLN A 306 -16.99 25.93 21.58
C GLN A 306 -18.48 25.51 21.46
N GLY A 307 -18.76 24.51 20.57
CA GLY A 307 -20.14 24.10 20.26
C GLY A 307 -20.94 25.08 19.39
N GLY A 308 -20.29 26.11 18.80
CA GLY A 308 -20.95 27.11 17.97
C GLY A 308 -21.30 26.67 16.54
N VAL A 309 -20.85 25.50 16.09
CA VAL A 309 -21.12 24.98 14.74
C VAL A 309 -22.53 24.38 14.69
N THR A 310 -23.38 24.86 13.77
CA THR A 310 -24.75 24.41 13.61
C THR A 310 -24.91 23.37 12.51
N ASN A 311 -25.99 22.59 12.54
CA ASN A 311 -26.30 21.62 11.47
C ASN A 311 -26.53 22.28 10.12
N GLU A 312 -27.08 23.50 10.11
CA GLU A 312 -27.32 24.30 8.91
C GLU A 312 -25.97 24.73 8.29
N ALA A 313 -25.00 25.14 9.12
CA ALA A 313 -23.65 25.46 8.67
C ALA A 313 -22.98 24.20 8.07
N LEU A 314 -23.08 23.05 8.74
CA LEU A 314 -22.54 21.79 8.22
C LEU A 314 -23.17 21.41 6.88
N SER A 315 -24.50 21.58 6.74
CA SER A 315 -25.20 21.27 5.49
C SER A 315 -24.78 22.21 4.34
N TYR A 316 -24.53 23.49 4.63
CA TYR A 316 -24.01 24.44 3.65
C TYR A 316 -22.59 24.10 3.22
N LEU A 317 -21.73 23.79 4.19
CA LEU A 317 -20.29 23.52 3.94
C LEU A 317 -20.05 22.17 3.27
N ALA A 318 -20.93 21.19 3.47
CA ALA A 318 -20.76 19.84 2.96
C ALA A 318 -20.61 19.80 1.44
N ILE A 319 -19.66 18.99 1.00
CA ILE A 319 -19.39 18.68 -0.39
C ILE A 319 -18.96 17.21 -0.53
N ASN A 320 -19.36 16.60 -1.62
CA ASN A 320 -18.87 15.29 -2.03
C ASN A 320 -18.05 15.47 -3.32
N GLY A 321 -16.93 14.75 -3.40
CA GLY A 321 -16.16 14.64 -4.63
C GLY A 321 -16.40 13.28 -5.28
N THR A 322 -16.51 13.23 -6.60
CA THR A 322 -16.63 11.97 -7.33
C THR A 322 -15.60 11.87 -8.45
N SER A 323 -15.11 10.66 -8.69
CA SER A 323 -14.28 10.38 -9.85
C SER A 323 -14.66 9.06 -10.51
N ARG A 324 -14.38 8.99 -11.79
CA ARG A 324 -14.55 7.78 -12.59
C ARG A 324 -13.25 7.47 -13.30
N GLY A 325 -12.94 6.19 -13.39
CA GLY A 325 -11.77 5.74 -14.12
C GLY A 325 -12.05 4.41 -14.80
N ALA A 326 -11.22 4.09 -15.76
CA ALA A 326 -11.23 2.79 -16.40
C ALA A 326 -9.82 2.40 -16.85
N VAL A 327 -9.51 1.11 -16.71
CA VAL A 327 -8.33 0.51 -17.32
C VAL A 327 -8.82 -0.57 -18.27
N SER A 328 -8.34 -0.55 -19.51
CA SER A 328 -8.58 -1.63 -20.45
C SER A 328 -7.28 -2.21 -20.98
N GLN A 329 -7.28 -3.51 -21.22
CA GLN A 329 -6.16 -4.23 -21.81
C GLN A 329 -6.68 -5.12 -22.93
N ARG A 330 -5.99 -5.10 -24.08
CA ARG A 330 -6.25 -5.96 -25.23
C ARG A 330 -4.98 -6.73 -25.55
N ILE A 331 -5.09 -8.04 -25.63
CA ILE A 331 -3.96 -8.92 -25.97
C ILE A 331 -4.38 -9.79 -27.14
N VAL A 332 -3.46 -9.97 -28.09
CA VAL A 332 -3.49 -11.03 -29.08
C VAL A 332 -2.15 -11.74 -29.00
N GLU A 333 -2.21 -13.03 -28.78
CA GLU A 333 -1.00 -13.88 -28.70
C GLU A 333 -1.19 -15.11 -29.55
N GLY A 334 -0.12 -15.47 -30.25
CA GLY A 334 -0.05 -16.72 -31.01
C GLY A 334 1.29 -17.38 -30.82
N SER A 335 1.27 -18.68 -30.58
CA SER A 335 2.50 -19.48 -30.44
C SER A 335 2.39 -20.81 -31.21
N VAL A 336 3.55 -21.34 -31.59
CA VAL A 336 3.71 -22.65 -32.22
C VAL A 336 4.77 -23.42 -31.44
N THR A 337 4.38 -24.60 -30.93
CA THR A 337 5.25 -25.50 -30.20
C THR A 337 5.49 -26.76 -31.02
N GLY A 338 6.73 -27.24 -31.06
CA GLY A 338 7.09 -28.46 -31.78
C GLY A 338 8.10 -29.30 -30.99
N ASP A 339 7.91 -30.62 -31.05
CA ASP A 339 8.89 -31.59 -30.59
C ASP A 339 9.69 -32.06 -31.85
N LEU A 340 10.96 -31.75 -31.89
CA LEU A 340 11.81 -31.99 -33.05
C LEU A 340 12.40 -33.43 -33.06
N SER A 341 12.03 -34.31 -32.12
CA SER A 341 12.45 -35.72 -32.08
C SER A 341 12.13 -36.48 -33.38
N GLU A 342 10.95 -36.20 -33.96
CA GLU A 342 10.53 -36.80 -35.24
C GLU A 342 11.45 -36.42 -36.41
N TYR A 343 12.13 -35.29 -36.31
CA TYR A 343 13.12 -34.83 -37.32
C TYR A 343 14.55 -35.26 -36.99
N GLY A 344 14.74 -36.07 -35.94
CA GLY A 344 16.03 -36.53 -35.47
C GLY A 344 16.87 -35.47 -34.74
N VAL A 345 16.27 -34.32 -34.39
CA VAL A 345 16.97 -33.25 -33.67
C VAL A 345 16.94 -33.59 -32.18
N LYS A 346 17.93 -34.34 -31.75
CA LYS A 346 18.14 -34.72 -30.35
C LYS A 346 19.62 -34.93 -30.02
N SER A 347 19.96 -34.85 -28.75
CA SER A 347 21.29 -35.24 -28.29
C SER A 347 21.54 -36.73 -28.54
N PRO A 348 22.76 -37.14 -28.91
CA PRO A 348 23.11 -38.55 -29.04
C PRO A 348 22.95 -39.36 -27.75
N TRP A 349 22.88 -38.67 -26.60
CA TRP A 349 22.76 -39.26 -25.25
C TRP A 349 21.37 -39.03 -24.61
N ALA A 350 20.41 -38.55 -25.38
CA ALA A 350 19.06 -38.34 -24.91
C ALA A 350 18.04 -39.17 -25.73
N ASN A 351 16.99 -39.63 -25.06
CA ASN A 351 15.87 -40.32 -25.67
C ASN A 351 14.90 -39.34 -26.31
N ASP A 352 14.64 -38.24 -25.62
CA ASP A 352 13.74 -37.19 -26.07
C ASP A 352 14.43 -36.20 -27.00
N GLY A 353 13.66 -35.56 -27.88
CA GLY A 353 14.11 -34.53 -28.79
C GLY A 353 14.08 -33.13 -28.15
N VAL A 354 14.60 -32.19 -28.95
CA VAL A 354 14.52 -30.76 -28.62
C VAL A 354 13.08 -30.32 -28.82
N ALA A 355 12.46 -29.75 -27.77
CA ALA A 355 11.18 -29.03 -27.87
C ALA A 355 11.43 -27.54 -28.07
N VAL A 356 10.70 -26.93 -28.99
CA VAL A 356 10.81 -25.47 -29.27
C VAL A 356 9.43 -24.82 -29.21
N ASN A 357 9.41 -23.56 -28.81
CA ASN A 357 8.23 -22.72 -28.85
C ASN A 357 8.61 -21.36 -29.45
N PHE A 358 7.83 -20.88 -30.42
CA PHE A 358 7.99 -19.56 -31.03
C PHE A 358 6.65 -18.85 -31.00
N GLY A 359 6.65 -17.59 -30.66
CA GLY A 359 5.41 -16.85 -30.59
C GLY A 359 5.58 -15.34 -30.74
N PHE A 360 4.43 -14.72 -30.86
CA PHE A 360 4.32 -13.28 -30.86
C PHE A 360 3.19 -12.86 -29.94
N GLN A 361 3.30 -11.67 -29.36
CA GLN A 361 2.25 -11.04 -28.59
C GLN A 361 2.14 -9.57 -28.98
N THR A 362 0.93 -9.05 -29.05
CA THR A 362 0.70 -7.61 -29.02
C THR A 362 -0.26 -7.29 -27.90
N ARG A 363 0.07 -6.28 -27.11
CA ARG A 363 -0.72 -5.83 -25.98
C ARG A 363 -0.89 -4.33 -26.03
N ARG A 364 -2.09 -3.87 -25.79
CA ARG A 364 -2.39 -2.45 -25.59
C ARG A 364 -3.12 -2.24 -24.29
N GLU A 365 -2.65 -1.29 -23.49
CA GLU A 365 -3.23 -0.84 -22.24
C GLU A 365 -3.69 0.60 -22.40
N HIS A 366 -4.80 0.94 -21.78
CA HIS A 366 -5.37 2.28 -21.79
C HIS A 366 -5.94 2.59 -20.42
N LEU A 367 -5.61 3.77 -19.88
CA LEU A 367 -6.06 4.31 -18.62
C LEU A 367 -6.82 5.60 -18.85
N GLU A 368 -8.05 5.65 -18.33
CA GLU A 368 -8.87 6.85 -18.28
C GLU A 368 -9.21 7.15 -16.81
N TYR A 369 -9.08 8.40 -16.38
CA TYR A 369 -9.47 8.86 -15.05
C TYR A 369 -9.97 10.30 -15.12
N THR A 370 -11.20 10.53 -14.64
CA THR A 370 -11.88 11.82 -14.71
C THR A 370 -12.50 12.16 -13.35
N PRO A 371 -11.91 13.11 -12.59
CA PRO A 371 -12.49 13.69 -11.38
C PRO A 371 -13.60 14.69 -11.73
N ASP A 372 -14.50 14.95 -10.78
CA ASP A 372 -15.46 16.03 -10.88
C ASP A 372 -14.82 17.42 -10.60
N VAL A 373 -15.61 18.46 -10.78
CA VAL A 373 -15.16 19.85 -10.63
C VAL A 373 -14.64 20.14 -9.22
N ALA A 374 -15.24 19.56 -8.17
CA ALA A 374 -14.82 19.78 -6.79
C ALA A 374 -13.42 19.19 -6.50
N GLN A 375 -13.12 18.03 -7.09
CA GLN A 375 -11.80 17.42 -7.00
C GLN A 375 -10.77 18.12 -7.91
N LEU A 376 -11.15 18.48 -9.13
CA LEU A 376 -10.27 19.20 -10.08
C LEU A 376 -9.86 20.58 -9.56
N SER A 377 -10.77 21.27 -8.86
CA SER A 377 -10.48 22.58 -8.26
C SER A 377 -9.73 22.51 -6.93
N GLY A 378 -9.57 21.30 -6.33
CA GLY A 378 -9.00 21.17 -5.00
C GLY A 378 -9.91 21.66 -3.87
N ASP A 379 -11.22 21.87 -4.11
CA ASP A 379 -12.16 22.46 -3.14
C ASP A 379 -12.56 21.52 -1.98
N LEU A 380 -12.01 20.30 -1.90
CA LEU A 380 -12.26 19.35 -0.81
C LEU A 380 -11.24 19.54 0.32
N SER A 381 -11.66 20.12 1.42
CA SER A 381 -10.79 20.34 2.58
C SER A 381 -10.29 19.02 3.18
N GLY A 382 -8.96 18.86 3.21
CA GLY A 382 -8.29 17.66 3.71
C GLY A 382 -8.20 16.51 2.71
N ALA A 383 -8.44 16.77 1.41
CA ALA A 383 -8.18 15.80 0.34
C ALA A 383 -6.69 15.74 -0.06
N GLY A 384 -5.91 16.76 0.27
CA GLY A 384 -4.46 16.81 0.01
C GLY A 384 -4.07 17.55 -1.26
N GLY A 385 -5.01 18.16 -1.98
CA GLY A 385 -4.80 18.93 -3.21
C GLY A 385 -5.79 18.59 -4.32
N ALA A 386 -5.61 19.21 -5.47
CA ALA A 386 -6.42 18.99 -6.67
C ALA A 386 -6.11 17.63 -7.31
N SER A 387 -7.14 16.96 -7.81
CA SER A 387 -7.00 15.78 -8.65
C SER A 387 -6.80 16.16 -10.12
N VAL A 388 -6.31 15.22 -10.92
CA VAL A 388 -5.98 15.44 -12.32
C VAL A 388 -6.70 14.45 -13.24
N THR A 389 -6.95 14.83 -14.49
CA THR A 389 -7.51 13.93 -15.51
C THR A 389 -6.39 13.21 -16.23
N ILE A 390 -6.58 11.92 -16.51
CA ILE A 390 -5.65 11.07 -17.25
C ILE A 390 -6.44 10.38 -18.37
N ASP A 391 -5.89 10.36 -19.60
CA ASP A 391 -6.44 9.63 -20.74
C ASP A 391 -5.27 9.21 -21.65
N GLU A 392 -4.64 8.07 -21.34
CA GLU A 392 -3.38 7.67 -21.94
C GLU A 392 -3.34 6.18 -22.26
N SER A 393 -2.51 5.81 -23.22
CA SER A 393 -2.33 4.41 -23.61
C SER A 393 -0.89 4.06 -23.96
N ILE A 394 -0.54 2.81 -23.69
CA ILE A 394 0.74 2.20 -24.05
C ILE A 394 0.47 0.92 -24.83
N ALA A 395 1.29 0.63 -25.83
CA ALA A 395 1.25 -0.62 -26.56
C ALA A 395 2.63 -1.26 -26.57
N VAL A 396 2.67 -2.59 -26.66
CA VAL A 396 3.90 -3.36 -26.83
C VAL A 396 3.66 -4.45 -27.84
N THR A 397 4.67 -4.68 -28.70
CA THR A 397 4.72 -5.81 -29.61
C THR A 397 5.96 -6.63 -29.30
N GLU A 398 5.78 -7.94 -29.15
CA GLU A 398 6.79 -8.83 -28.65
C GLU A 398 6.93 -10.06 -29.56
N GLY A 399 8.16 -10.50 -29.74
CA GLY A 399 8.48 -11.79 -30.36
C GLY A 399 9.30 -12.62 -29.38
N PHE A 400 9.02 -13.90 -29.25
CA PHE A 400 9.74 -14.77 -28.33
C PHE A 400 10.04 -16.15 -28.91
N GLY A 401 11.10 -16.76 -28.39
CA GLY A 401 11.47 -18.13 -28.69
C GLY A 401 12.01 -18.84 -27.46
N GLU A 402 11.62 -20.09 -27.30
CA GLU A 402 12.06 -20.96 -26.23
C GLU A 402 12.52 -22.30 -26.76
N ALA A 403 13.47 -22.93 -26.09
CA ALA A 403 13.95 -24.27 -26.41
C ALA A 403 14.22 -25.05 -25.12
N ARG A 404 13.67 -26.27 -25.05
CA ARG A 404 14.00 -27.28 -24.05
C ARG A 404 14.81 -28.37 -24.70
N ILE A 405 16.02 -28.57 -24.22
CA ILE A 405 17.04 -29.41 -24.85
C ILE A 405 17.46 -30.52 -23.84
N PRO A 406 16.88 -31.73 -23.94
CA PRO A 406 17.40 -32.88 -23.21
C PRO A 406 18.82 -33.19 -23.71
N LEU A 407 19.79 -33.09 -22.82
CA LEU A 407 21.21 -33.30 -23.18
C LEU A 407 21.64 -34.74 -22.93
N ILE A 408 21.32 -35.30 -21.77
CA ILE A 408 21.67 -36.67 -21.36
C ILE A 408 20.50 -37.27 -20.60
N GLN A 409 20.13 -38.51 -20.91
CA GLN A 409 19.07 -39.25 -20.22
C GLN A 409 19.53 -40.70 -20.00
N ASP A 410 19.08 -41.31 -18.88
CA ASP A 410 19.28 -42.72 -18.52
C ASP A 410 20.75 -43.17 -18.47
N VAL A 411 21.66 -42.24 -18.15
CA VAL A 411 23.11 -42.55 -17.97
C VAL A 411 23.46 -42.47 -16.49
N ALA A 412 24.33 -43.36 -16.03
CA ALA A 412 24.82 -43.37 -14.64
C ALA A 412 25.37 -41.96 -14.26
N TRP A 413 24.91 -41.40 -13.13
CA TRP A 413 25.17 -40.03 -12.65
C TRP A 413 24.62 -38.90 -13.53
N ALA A 414 23.82 -39.22 -14.53
CA ALA A 414 23.15 -38.28 -15.41
C ALA A 414 21.80 -38.87 -15.88
N GLN A 415 20.95 -39.21 -14.91
CA GLN A 415 19.63 -39.76 -15.18
C GLN A 415 18.78 -38.83 -16.04
N ASP A 416 18.92 -37.52 -15.84
CA ASP A 416 18.29 -36.52 -16.67
C ASP A 416 19.11 -35.20 -16.60
N VAL A 417 19.55 -34.71 -17.76
CA VAL A 417 20.21 -33.40 -17.89
C VAL A 417 19.48 -32.61 -18.97
N VAL A 418 18.88 -31.50 -18.59
CA VAL A 418 18.08 -30.67 -19.49
C VAL A 418 18.54 -29.22 -19.44
N LEU A 419 18.70 -28.61 -20.60
CA LEU A 419 18.97 -27.19 -20.79
C LEU A 419 17.70 -26.51 -21.30
N ASP A 420 17.23 -25.49 -20.59
CA ASP A 420 16.13 -24.62 -21.00
C ASP A 420 16.69 -23.25 -21.39
N LEU A 421 16.32 -22.76 -22.57
CA LEU A 421 16.71 -21.47 -23.12
C LEU A 421 15.46 -20.67 -23.46
N GLY A 422 15.48 -19.37 -23.24
CA GLY A 422 14.40 -18.46 -23.63
C GLY A 422 14.95 -17.09 -24.01
N TYR A 423 14.32 -16.48 -25.01
CA TYR A 423 14.62 -15.13 -25.43
C TYR A 423 13.32 -14.43 -25.86
N ARG A 424 13.17 -13.14 -25.47
CA ARG A 424 12.06 -12.28 -25.89
C ARG A 424 12.58 -10.90 -26.20
N TYR A 425 12.13 -10.36 -27.31
CA TYR A 425 12.30 -8.97 -27.71
C TYR A 425 10.99 -8.24 -27.61
N SER A 426 10.99 -7.08 -26.97
CA SER A 426 9.81 -6.23 -26.74
C SER A 426 10.05 -4.82 -27.29
N ASP A 427 9.08 -4.30 -28.05
CA ASP A 427 9.07 -2.94 -28.61
C ASP A 427 7.83 -2.20 -28.13
N TYR A 428 8.05 -1.15 -27.32
CA TYR A 428 6.99 -0.34 -26.70
C TYR A 428 6.71 0.92 -27.51
N SER A 429 5.46 1.32 -27.56
CA SER A 429 5.02 2.59 -28.21
C SER A 429 5.65 3.85 -27.60
N THR A 430 6.26 3.76 -26.44
CA THR A 430 7.03 4.82 -25.77
C THR A 430 8.45 4.99 -26.32
N GLY A 431 8.86 4.11 -27.28
CA GLY A 431 10.23 4.08 -27.80
C GLY A 431 11.20 3.23 -26.98
N ILE A 432 10.74 2.63 -25.89
CA ILE A 432 11.53 1.69 -25.09
C ILE A 432 11.58 0.35 -25.84
N THR A 433 12.78 -0.21 -26.01
CA THR A 433 12.99 -1.58 -26.47
C THR A 433 13.68 -2.39 -25.39
N ALA A 434 13.41 -3.69 -25.32
CA ALA A 434 13.99 -4.55 -24.30
C ALA A 434 14.24 -5.97 -24.78
N ASP A 435 15.39 -6.49 -24.37
CA ASP A 435 15.79 -7.87 -24.55
C ASP A 435 15.74 -8.59 -23.21
N THR A 436 15.02 -9.69 -23.13
CA THR A 436 14.98 -10.55 -21.94
C THR A 436 15.37 -11.96 -22.32
N TYR A 437 16.11 -12.63 -21.44
CA TYR A 437 16.57 -13.98 -21.71
C TYR A 437 16.65 -14.82 -20.44
N LYS A 438 16.60 -16.15 -20.66
CA LYS A 438 16.70 -17.16 -19.61
C LYS A 438 17.62 -18.28 -20.09
N VAL A 439 18.49 -18.72 -19.19
CA VAL A 439 19.28 -19.95 -19.33
C VAL A 439 19.10 -20.73 -18.03
N ALA A 440 18.62 -21.97 -18.12
CA ALA A 440 18.47 -22.83 -16.96
C ALA A 440 18.98 -24.24 -17.26
N LEU A 441 19.66 -24.85 -16.28
CA LEU A 441 20.16 -26.21 -16.35
C LEU A 441 19.54 -27.03 -15.21
N GLN A 442 19.01 -28.17 -15.54
CA GLN A 442 18.54 -29.17 -14.59
C GLN A 442 19.43 -30.41 -14.72
N TRP A 443 19.83 -30.99 -13.60
CA TRP A 443 20.64 -32.20 -13.55
C TRP A 443 20.14 -33.13 -12.45
N ALA A 444 19.62 -34.29 -12.82
CA ALA A 444 19.31 -35.39 -11.93
C ALA A 444 20.39 -36.45 -12.06
N PRO A 445 21.37 -36.54 -11.14
CA PRO A 445 22.36 -37.62 -11.15
C PRO A 445 21.74 -38.99 -10.91
N ILE A 446 20.70 -39.03 -10.09
CA ILE A 446 19.86 -40.18 -9.76
C ILE A 446 18.40 -39.70 -9.63
N ASP A 447 17.45 -40.64 -9.55
CA ASP A 447 16.01 -40.30 -9.43
C ASP A 447 15.66 -39.56 -8.14
N ASP A 448 16.46 -39.77 -7.08
CA ASP A 448 16.20 -39.22 -5.75
C ASP A 448 16.54 -37.74 -5.62
N ILE A 449 17.44 -37.20 -6.49
CA ILE A 449 17.88 -35.81 -6.38
C ILE A 449 17.99 -35.14 -7.74
N ARG A 450 17.51 -33.93 -7.83
CA ARG A 450 17.61 -33.06 -9.01
C ARG A 450 18.16 -31.70 -8.59
N PHE A 451 19.31 -31.34 -9.14
CA PHE A 451 19.87 -30.00 -9.07
C PHE A 451 19.27 -29.11 -10.14
N ARG A 452 19.11 -27.83 -9.83
CA ARG A 452 18.63 -26.82 -10.77
C ARG A 452 19.40 -25.52 -10.59
N THR A 453 19.72 -24.87 -11.69
CA THR A 453 20.29 -23.53 -11.69
C THR A 453 19.72 -22.73 -12.83
N SER A 454 19.50 -21.45 -12.64
CA SER A 454 19.04 -20.56 -13.69
C SER A 454 19.66 -19.17 -13.56
N TYR A 455 19.82 -18.54 -14.73
CA TYR A 455 20.10 -17.11 -14.84
C TYR A 455 19.07 -16.49 -15.76
N ASN A 456 18.42 -15.40 -15.28
CA ASN A 456 17.38 -14.69 -16.01
C ASN A 456 17.68 -13.20 -15.99
N GLN A 457 17.48 -12.53 -17.13
CA GLN A 457 17.37 -11.09 -17.21
C GLN A 457 15.94 -10.75 -17.58
N ALA A 458 15.30 -9.92 -16.77
CA ALA A 458 13.94 -9.44 -16.95
C ALA A 458 13.91 -7.92 -16.88
N ILE A 459 12.87 -7.33 -17.45
CA ILE A 459 12.63 -5.89 -17.36
C ILE A 459 11.24 -5.60 -16.82
N ARG A 460 11.07 -4.42 -16.25
CA ARG A 460 9.76 -3.81 -16.00
C ARG A 460 9.71 -2.46 -16.70
N ALA A 461 8.89 -2.35 -17.74
CA ALA A 461 8.61 -1.05 -18.35
C ALA A 461 7.81 -0.16 -17.40
N PRO A 462 7.97 1.18 -17.47
CA PRO A 462 7.15 2.11 -16.71
C PRO A 462 5.67 1.92 -17.04
N ASN A 463 4.80 2.02 -16.03
CA ASN A 463 3.36 1.93 -16.23
C ASN A 463 2.76 3.31 -16.62
N LEU A 464 1.48 3.31 -17.01
CA LEU A 464 0.78 4.53 -17.45
C LEU A 464 0.76 5.64 -16.41
N LEU A 465 0.65 5.30 -15.11
CA LEU A 465 0.67 6.29 -14.03
C LEU A 465 2.06 6.87 -13.82
N GLU A 466 3.09 6.04 -13.88
CA GLU A 466 4.48 6.48 -13.74
C GLU A 466 4.90 7.41 -14.87
N LEU A 467 4.39 7.19 -16.09
CA LEU A 467 4.70 8.03 -17.25
C LEU A 467 3.87 9.30 -17.32
N TYR A 468 2.55 9.19 -17.13
CA TYR A 468 1.60 10.18 -17.61
C TYR A 468 0.71 10.82 -16.53
N THR A 469 0.86 10.47 -15.25
CA THR A 469 0.15 11.20 -14.19
C THR A 469 0.52 12.68 -14.28
N PRO A 470 -0.42 13.60 -14.52
CA PRO A 470 -0.12 15.02 -14.51
C PRO A 470 0.46 15.47 -13.17
N GLN A 471 1.39 16.39 -13.21
CA GLN A 471 2.04 16.90 -12.02
C GLN A 471 1.06 17.69 -11.16
N SER A 472 1.02 17.42 -9.86
CA SER A 472 0.19 18.12 -8.88
C SER A 472 0.91 18.27 -7.54
N VAL A 473 0.58 19.33 -6.81
CA VAL A 473 1.13 19.56 -5.47
C VAL A 473 0.23 18.88 -4.44
N THR A 474 0.85 18.07 -3.58
CA THR A 474 0.16 17.34 -2.51
C THR A 474 0.93 17.46 -1.19
N ASN A 475 0.31 17.11 -0.07
CA ASN A 475 0.96 17.15 1.25
C ASN A 475 1.71 15.85 1.53
N THR A 476 2.86 15.97 2.20
CA THR A 476 3.68 14.82 2.57
C THR A 476 4.20 14.92 4.00
N SER A 477 4.28 13.79 4.69
CA SER A 477 4.95 13.66 5.99
C SER A 477 6.43 13.26 5.90
N GLN A 478 6.94 13.01 4.69
CA GLN A 478 8.37 12.67 4.49
C GLN A 478 9.31 13.82 4.89
N VAL A 479 8.85 15.06 4.68
CA VAL A 479 9.49 16.26 5.24
C VAL A 479 8.49 16.89 6.20
N SER A 480 8.70 16.70 7.49
CA SER A 480 7.78 17.14 8.54
C SER A 480 8.04 18.56 9.02
N SER A 481 9.18 19.14 8.66
CA SER A 481 9.57 20.50 9.03
C SER A 481 10.58 21.07 8.05
N ASP A 482 10.48 22.37 7.81
CA ASP A 482 11.48 23.12 7.05
C ASP A 482 12.61 23.56 8.00
N PRO A 483 13.87 23.12 7.80
CA PRO A 483 15.00 23.51 8.64
C PRO A 483 15.33 25.01 8.60
N CYS A 484 14.84 25.74 7.60
CA CYS A 484 15.06 27.17 7.40
C CYS A 484 13.95 28.04 7.98
N ALA A 485 12.84 27.43 8.41
CA ALA A 485 11.66 28.12 8.92
C ALA A 485 11.73 28.43 10.41
N GLN A 486 10.82 29.29 10.86
CA GLN A 486 10.70 29.66 12.27
C GLN A 486 10.37 28.45 13.15
N GLY A 487 11.09 28.29 14.26
CA GLY A 487 10.84 27.22 15.23
C GLY A 487 11.18 25.83 14.72
N ALA A 488 12.06 25.71 13.73
CA ALA A 488 12.55 24.42 13.26
C ALA A 488 13.15 23.60 14.41
N PRO A 489 12.81 22.31 14.54
CA PRO A 489 13.38 21.46 15.60
C PRO A 489 14.90 21.32 15.52
N SER A 490 15.45 21.37 14.32
CA SER A 490 16.89 21.33 14.02
C SER A 490 17.20 22.37 12.95
N PRO A 491 17.42 23.64 13.32
CA PRO A 491 17.64 24.72 12.35
C PRO A 491 18.96 24.51 11.59
N ALA A 492 18.91 24.65 10.28
CA ALA A 492 20.10 24.72 9.43
C ALA A 492 20.77 26.12 9.52
N SER A 493 22.03 26.22 9.14
CA SER A 493 22.73 27.52 9.12
C SER A 493 22.15 28.44 8.02
N LEU A 494 22.29 29.76 8.17
CA LEU A 494 21.91 30.70 7.14
C LEU A 494 22.54 30.37 5.77
N ALA A 495 23.86 30.04 5.77
CA ALA A 495 24.56 29.71 4.53
C ALA A 495 23.95 28.47 3.82
N ALA A 496 23.61 27.42 4.55
CA ALA A 496 22.97 26.26 4.03
C ALA A 496 21.55 26.57 3.51
N CYS A 497 20.81 27.40 4.24
CA CYS A 497 19.44 27.76 3.86
C CYS A 497 19.38 28.64 2.59
N LEU A 498 20.39 29.47 2.34
CA LEU A 498 20.47 30.26 1.09
C LEU A 498 20.54 29.35 -0.14
N ASN A 499 21.13 28.15 -0.04
CA ASN A 499 21.17 27.16 -1.11
C ASN A 499 19.76 26.70 -1.53
N THR A 500 18.80 26.74 -0.61
CA THR A 500 17.41 26.32 -0.90
C THR A 500 16.57 27.41 -1.56
N GLY A 501 17.17 28.53 -1.95
CA GLY A 501 16.49 29.61 -2.66
C GLY A 501 15.82 30.67 -1.79
N ILE A 502 16.00 30.65 -0.44
CA ILE A 502 15.51 31.75 0.42
C ILE A 502 16.45 32.96 0.41
N THR A 503 15.90 34.11 0.78
CA THR A 503 16.70 35.31 1.07
C THR A 503 17.16 35.32 2.52
N ALA A 504 18.22 36.12 2.84
CA ALA A 504 18.66 36.28 4.20
C ALA A 504 17.57 36.87 5.13
N ALA A 505 16.66 37.70 4.59
CA ALA A 505 15.55 38.27 5.35
C ALA A 505 14.46 37.22 5.68
N GLN A 506 14.32 36.19 4.87
CA GLN A 506 13.36 35.08 5.10
C GLN A 506 13.88 34.06 6.09
N TYR A 507 15.19 33.96 6.28
CA TYR A 507 15.77 32.98 7.20
C TYR A 507 15.17 33.07 8.60
N GLN A 508 14.64 31.96 9.14
CA GLN A 508 13.93 31.87 10.44
C GLN A 508 12.68 32.76 10.57
N ASN A 509 12.22 33.38 9.45
CA ASN A 509 10.95 34.11 9.38
C ASN A 509 9.91 33.42 8.49
N ILE A 510 10.25 32.29 7.89
CA ILE A 510 9.34 31.49 7.06
C ILE A 510 8.37 30.73 7.99
N PRO A 511 7.07 30.66 7.67
CA PRO A 511 6.14 29.80 8.40
C PRO A 511 6.49 28.33 8.23
N GLN A 512 6.36 27.56 9.32
CA GLN A 512 6.67 26.12 9.33
C GLN A 512 5.64 25.31 8.58
N CYS A 513 6.03 24.13 8.05
CA CYS A 513 5.12 23.22 7.38
C CYS A 513 3.92 22.83 8.25
N PRO A 514 2.69 22.98 7.74
CA PRO A 514 1.46 22.75 8.50
C PRO A 514 1.32 21.29 8.98
N SER A 515 0.90 21.10 10.21
CA SER A 515 0.65 19.75 10.77
C SER A 515 1.82 18.76 10.62
N GLY A 516 3.05 19.27 10.44
CA GLY A 516 4.20 18.42 10.14
C GLY A 516 4.14 17.80 8.74
N GLN A 517 3.56 18.52 7.78
CA GLN A 517 3.46 18.08 6.38
C GLN A 517 3.87 19.25 5.47
N CYS A 518 5.02 19.12 4.82
CA CYS A 518 5.39 19.99 3.72
C CYS A 518 4.69 19.55 2.44
N SER A 519 4.72 20.40 1.40
CA SER A 519 4.16 20.03 0.12
C SER A 519 5.20 19.39 -0.79
N VAL A 520 4.74 18.47 -1.63
CA VAL A 520 5.52 17.77 -2.65
C VAL A 520 4.83 17.89 -4.00
N LEU A 521 5.60 18.20 -5.05
CA LEU A 521 5.16 18.01 -6.42
C LEU A 521 5.30 16.53 -6.77
N THR A 522 4.18 15.87 -7.02
CA THR A 522 4.12 14.50 -7.48
C THR A 522 3.61 14.44 -8.91
N GLY A 523 3.96 13.40 -9.65
CA GLY A 523 3.47 13.20 -11.01
C GLY A 523 4.32 12.22 -11.78
N GLY A 524 3.88 11.93 -13.01
CA GLY A 524 4.58 11.06 -13.94
C GLY A 524 5.78 11.75 -14.59
N ASN A 525 6.61 10.92 -15.23
CA ASN A 525 7.75 11.34 -16.00
C ASN A 525 7.81 10.52 -17.30
N PRO A 526 7.57 11.14 -18.48
CA PRO A 526 7.63 10.45 -19.77
C PRO A 526 9.02 9.95 -20.15
N ASP A 527 10.08 10.45 -19.52
CA ASP A 527 11.48 10.11 -19.80
C ASP A 527 11.98 8.88 -19.02
N LEU A 528 11.10 8.21 -18.30
CA LEU A 528 11.45 7.01 -17.53
C LEU A 528 11.89 5.87 -18.46
N MET A 529 12.95 5.17 -18.04
CA MET A 529 13.47 3.96 -18.64
C MET A 529 12.91 2.72 -17.92
N SER A 530 13.05 1.54 -18.53
CA SER A 530 12.73 0.28 -17.87
C SER A 530 13.66 0.01 -16.70
N GLU A 531 13.10 -0.61 -15.64
CA GLU A 531 13.91 -1.27 -14.61
C GLU A 531 14.45 -2.60 -15.17
N GLU A 532 15.64 -2.97 -14.75
CA GLU A 532 16.27 -4.23 -15.11
C GLU A 532 16.51 -5.10 -13.88
N ALA A 533 16.14 -6.38 -13.96
CA ALA A 533 16.37 -7.36 -12.92
C ALA A 533 17.21 -8.52 -13.44
N LYS A 534 18.33 -8.81 -12.77
CA LYS A 534 19.19 -9.97 -13.03
C LYS A 534 19.00 -10.95 -11.89
N THR A 535 18.51 -12.14 -12.20
CA THR A 535 18.24 -13.17 -11.19
C THR A 535 19.11 -14.40 -11.45
N PHE A 536 19.86 -14.79 -10.44
CA PHE A 536 20.54 -16.09 -10.42
C PHE A 536 19.91 -16.97 -9.33
N SER A 537 19.69 -18.24 -9.65
CA SER A 537 19.26 -19.23 -8.65
C SER A 537 19.99 -20.55 -8.80
N ILE A 538 20.22 -21.22 -7.68
CA ILE A 538 20.76 -22.57 -7.62
C ILE A 538 20.14 -23.32 -6.46
N GLY A 539 19.73 -24.54 -6.70
CA GLY A 539 19.10 -25.36 -5.68
C GLY A 539 18.98 -26.82 -6.07
N PHE A 540 18.29 -27.54 -5.22
CA PHE A 540 17.99 -28.95 -5.47
C PHE A 540 16.62 -29.35 -4.93
N THR A 541 16.04 -30.37 -5.54
CA THR A 541 14.90 -31.11 -5.02
C THR A 541 15.33 -32.51 -4.65
N LEU A 542 14.80 -33.02 -3.52
CA LEU A 542 15.09 -34.33 -2.97
C LEU A 542 13.78 -35.13 -2.80
N THR A 543 13.74 -36.31 -3.38
CA THR A 543 12.61 -37.27 -3.29
C THR A 543 13.16 -38.68 -2.99
N PRO A 544 13.70 -38.93 -1.77
CA PRO A 544 14.48 -40.12 -1.49
C PRO A 544 13.62 -41.36 -1.49
N THR A 545 14.03 -42.36 -2.24
CA THR A 545 13.35 -43.67 -2.31
C THR A 545 13.42 -44.43 -1.00
N PHE A 546 14.45 -44.20 -0.16
CA PHE A 546 14.59 -44.85 1.15
C PHE A 546 13.70 -44.23 2.25
N LEU A 547 13.13 -43.02 1.99
CA LEU A 547 12.19 -42.34 2.89
C LEU A 547 10.96 -41.93 2.10
N ASN A 548 10.11 -42.90 1.83
CA ASN A 548 8.90 -42.68 1.04
C ASN A 548 8.00 -41.60 1.62
N GLY A 549 7.49 -40.73 0.77
CA GLY A 549 6.62 -39.63 1.14
C GLY A 549 7.33 -38.32 1.52
N LEU A 550 8.66 -38.30 1.55
CA LEU A 550 9.44 -37.05 1.71
C LEU A 550 9.68 -36.39 0.35
N THR A 551 9.40 -35.11 0.28
CA THR A 551 9.86 -34.21 -0.79
C THR A 551 10.43 -32.97 -0.14
N ALA A 552 11.65 -32.58 -0.51
CA ALA A 552 12.29 -31.38 0.01
C ALA A 552 12.92 -30.59 -1.12
N SER A 553 12.95 -29.26 -1.01
CA SER A 553 13.77 -28.41 -1.85
C SER A 553 14.47 -27.34 -1.03
N LEU A 554 15.61 -26.95 -1.54
CA LEU A 554 16.41 -25.85 -1.02
C LEU A 554 16.97 -25.08 -2.20
N ASP A 555 16.64 -23.76 -2.26
CA ASP A 555 17.02 -22.91 -3.37
C ASP A 555 17.63 -21.61 -2.84
N TYR A 556 18.87 -21.35 -3.20
CA TYR A 556 19.48 -20.04 -3.07
C TYR A 556 19.12 -19.20 -4.27
N PHE A 557 18.82 -17.92 -4.03
CA PHE A 557 18.58 -16.92 -5.07
C PHE A 557 19.29 -15.61 -4.76
N THR A 558 19.65 -14.88 -5.81
CA THR A 558 20.00 -13.46 -5.76
C THR A 558 19.32 -12.74 -6.91
N ILE A 559 18.79 -11.57 -6.61
CA ILE A 559 18.09 -10.68 -7.53
C ILE A 559 18.74 -9.31 -7.44
N ASP A 560 19.40 -8.90 -8.49
CA ASP A 560 19.98 -7.57 -8.63
C ASP A 560 19.03 -6.71 -9.46
N LEU A 561 18.59 -5.59 -8.90
CA LEU A 561 17.63 -4.66 -9.50
C LEU A 561 18.33 -3.33 -9.76
N GLU A 562 18.26 -2.84 -11.00
CA GLU A 562 18.89 -1.61 -11.45
C GLU A 562 17.85 -0.66 -12.05
N GLY A 563 18.08 0.66 -11.90
CA GLY A 563 17.23 1.68 -12.50
C GLY A 563 15.79 1.68 -11.98
N THR A 564 15.59 1.40 -10.69
CA THR A 564 14.26 1.35 -10.07
C THR A 564 13.51 2.66 -10.25
N ILE A 565 12.24 2.57 -10.64
CA ILE A 565 11.36 3.73 -10.78
C ILE A 565 10.82 4.12 -9.41
N GLY A 566 11.13 5.31 -9.02
CA GLY A 566 10.70 5.87 -7.75
C GLY A 566 10.94 7.38 -7.70
N ASN A 567 10.79 7.95 -6.54
CA ASN A 567 11.16 9.34 -6.29
C ASN A 567 12.41 9.39 -5.40
N ILE A 568 13.22 10.43 -5.57
CA ILE A 568 14.28 10.72 -4.61
C ILE A 568 13.61 11.04 -3.27
N PRO A 569 13.99 10.38 -2.15
CA PRO A 569 13.41 10.71 -0.86
C PRO A 569 13.56 12.19 -0.55
N LEU A 570 12.45 12.85 -0.24
CA LEU A 570 12.42 14.34 -0.11
C LEU A 570 13.35 14.85 0.99
N GLY A 571 13.53 14.07 2.05
CA GLY A 571 14.50 14.34 3.11
C GLY A 571 15.94 14.35 2.59
N VAL A 572 16.26 13.45 1.64
CA VAL A 572 17.58 13.40 0.98
C VAL A 572 17.78 14.62 0.11
N ILE A 573 16.78 15.04 -0.69
CA ILE A 573 16.83 16.27 -1.48
C ILE A 573 17.15 17.46 -0.57
N MET A 574 16.40 17.61 0.52
CA MET A 574 16.59 18.71 1.47
C MET A 574 17.97 18.66 2.11
N GLN A 575 18.38 17.50 2.63
CA GLN A 575 19.67 17.31 3.30
C GLN A 575 20.85 17.60 2.35
N ARG A 576 20.85 16.99 1.15
CA ARG A 576 21.92 17.16 0.18
C ARG A 576 22.03 18.62 -0.28
N CYS A 577 20.90 19.28 -0.55
CA CYS A 577 20.94 20.70 -0.88
C CYS A 577 21.54 21.54 0.24
N LEU A 578 21.16 21.33 1.50
CA LEU A 578 21.68 22.07 2.63
C LEU A 578 23.17 21.83 2.88
N GLU A 579 23.66 20.58 2.69
CA GLU A 579 25.04 20.17 2.95
C GLU A 579 26.01 20.57 1.83
N THR A 580 25.58 20.40 0.58
CA THR A 580 26.49 20.51 -0.58
C THR A 580 26.24 21.76 -1.44
N GLY A 581 25.02 22.29 -1.45
CA GLY A 581 24.61 23.33 -2.39
C GLY A 581 24.57 22.85 -3.85
N ASP A 582 24.51 21.55 -4.10
CA ASP A 582 24.48 20.96 -5.43
C ASP A 582 23.15 21.28 -6.12
N ASP A 583 23.22 21.89 -7.30
CA ASP A 583 22.06 22.27 -8.10
C ASP A 583 21.15 21.08 -8.46
N ALA A 584 21.69 19.85 -8.54
CA ALA A 584 20.91 18.65 -8.79
C ALA A 584 19.84 18.43 -7.71
N PHE A 585 20.11 18.82 -6.46
CA PHE A 585 19.17 18.71 -5.34
C PHE A 585 18.49 20.04 -5.03
N CYS A 586 19.22 21.14 -5.09
CA CYS A 586 18.70 22.45 -4.71
C CYS A 586 17.62 22.96 -5.68
N SER A 587 17.74 22.66 -6.97
CA SER A 587 16.71 22.97 -7.97
C SER A 587 15.39 22.21 -7.78
N GLN A 588 15.41 21.12 -7.01
CA GLN A 588 14.19 20.38 -6.65
C GLN A 588 13.40 21.05 -5.52
N ILE A 589 13.96 22.06 -4.84
CA ILE A 589 13.29 22.78 -3.76
C ILE A 589 12.73 24.09 -4.34
N VAL A 590 11.44 24.10 -4.60
CA VAL A 590 10.73 25.25 -5.19
C VAL A 590 9.98 25.97 -4.09
N ARG A 591 10.52 27.05 -3.59
CA ARG A 591 9.90 27.81 -2.49
C ARG A 591 8.80 28.75 -2.99
N ASN A 592 7.80 28.98 -2.14
CA ASN A 592 6.78 29.98 -2.41
C ASN A 592 7.43 31.36 -2.53
N PRO A 593 7.26 32.11 -3.64
CA PRO A 593 7.96 33.35 -3.88
C PRO A 593 7.54 34.52 -2.95
N VAL A 594 6.37 34.43 -2.31
CA VAL A 594 5.82 35.46 -1.42
C VAL A 594 6.41 35.33 -0.02
N ASN A 595 6.33 34.12 0.58
CA ASN A 595 6.70 33.92 1.97
C ASN A 595 7.86 32.94 2.19
N GLY A 596 8.40 32.32 1.13
CA GLY A 596 9.50 31.35 1.22
C GLY A 596 9.08 29.95 1.75
N ALA A 597 7.82 29.73 2.04
CA ALA A 597 7.32 28.47 2.62
C ALA A 597 7.50 27.27 1.69
N LEU A 598 7.49 26.07 2.30
CA LEU A 598 7.44 24.78 1.61
C LEU A 598 6.05 24.11 1.78
N PHE A 599 5.03 24.92 1.65
CA PHE A 599 3.66 24.43 1.55
C PHE A 599 2.84 25.32 0.62
N GLY A 600 1.93 24.69 -0.11
CA GLY A 600 1.05 25.27 -1.11
C GLY A 600 0.23 24.17 -1.73
N ASP A 601 -0.69 24.53 -2.61
CA ASP A 601 -1.64 23.63 -3.28
C ASP A 601 -1.61 23.77 -4.81
N ASP A 602 -0.82 24.71 -5.33
CA ASP A 602 -0.68 24.99 -6.76
C ASP A 602 0.78 24.95 -7.20
N VAL A 603 1.02 24.31 -8.33
CA VAL A 603 2.34 24.21 -8.98
C VAL A 603 2.88 25.62 -9.30
N ALA A 604 2.04 26.53 -9.82
CA ALA A 604 2.46 27.87 -10.20
C ALA A 604 2.82 28.78 -8.99
N ALA A 605 2.22 28.51 -7.84
CA ALA A 605 2.48 29.24 -6.60
C ALA A 605 3.80 28.83 -5.92
N GLY A 606 4.39 27.70 -6.31
CA GLY A 606 5.55 27.15 -5.61
C GLY A 606 5.23 26.65 -4.19
N GLY A 607 6.26 26.48 -3.36
CA GLY A 607 6.10 26.01 -1.99
C GLY A 607 6.10 24.48 -1.89
N TYR A 608 6.91 23.78 -2.68
CA TYR A 608 7.01 22.34 -2.69
C TYR A 608 8.43 21.84 -2.93
N ILE A 609 8.64 20.55 -2.64
CA ILE A 609 9.84 19.83 -3.06
C ILE A 609 9.41 18.92 -4.23
N ASN A 610 10.18 18.91 -5.32
CA ASN A 610 9.90 18.07 -6.47
C ASN A 610 10.17 16.59 -6.11
N GLY A 611 9.13 15.77 -6.12
CA GLY A 611 9.16 14.34 -5.87
C GLY A 611 8.60 13.54 -7.06
N ALA A 612 8.70 14.07 -8.29
CA ALA A 612 8.31 13.31 -9.48
C ALA A 612 9.15 12.04 -9.64
N ASN A 613 8.58 11.06 -10.34
CA ASN A 613 9.25 9.78 -10.58
C ASN A 613 10.50 9.94 -11.45
N VAL A 614 11.55 9.22 -11.08
CA VAL A 614 12.81 9.13 -11.82
C VAL A 614 13.35 7.70 -11.73
N ASN A 615 14.23 7.30 -12.64
CA ASN A 615 14.97 6.06 -12.47
C ASN A 615 16.10 6.31 -11.46
N VAL A 616 15.89 5.86 -10.24
CA VAL A 616 16.84 6.01 -9.13
C VAL A 616 17.14 4.67 -8.51
N GLY A 617 18.30 4.56 -7.96
CA GLY A 617 18.65 3.46 -7.10
C GLY A 617 18.89 2.14 -7.79
N ALA A 618 19.37 1.26 -6.97
CA ALA A 618 19.59 -0.14 -7.23
C ALA A 618 19.38 -0.91 -5.92
N GLY A 619 19.29 -2.21 -5.99
CA GLY A 619 19.20 -3.04 -4.79
C GLY A 619 19.41 -4.50 -5.10
N THR A 620 19.92 -5.23 -4.10
CA THR A 620 20.10 -6.67 -4.21
C THR A 620 19.30 -7.36 -3.11
N THR A 621 18.55 -8.38 -3.50
CA THR A 621 17.89 -9.28 -2.53
C THR A 621 18.43 -10.69 -2.73
N SER A 622 18.99 -11.28 -1.68
CA SER A 622 19.46 -12.66 -1.71
C SER A 622 18.94 -13.47 -0.51
N GLY A 623 18.74 -14.76 -0.75
CA GLY A 623 18.16 -15.61 0.28
C GLY A 623 18.16 -17.09 -0.07
N VAL A 624 17.59 -17.87 0.87
CA VAL A 624 17.41 -19.31 0.71
C VAL A 624 15.96 -19.66 1.01
N ASP A 625 15.29 -20.27 0.04
CA ASP A 625 13.97 -20.85 0.23
C ASP A 625 14.07 -22.33 0.59
N VAL A 626 13.28 -22.74 1.58
CA VAL A 626 13.23 -24.11 2.09
C VAL A 626 11.79 -24.62 2.00
N GLN A 627 11.58 -25.71 1.31
CA GLN A 627 10.30 -26.41 1.29
C GLN A 627 10.48 -27.86 1.66
N VAL A 628 9.66 -28.34 2.59
CA VAL A 628 9.65 -29.75 2.99
C VAL A 628 8.22 -30.23 3.09
N ASN A 629 7.89 -31.29 2.37
CA ASN A 629 6.62 -32.00 2.50
C ASN A 629 6.92 -33.46 2.86
N TYR A 630 6.31 -33.93 3.93
CA TYR A 630 6.49 -35.28 4.38
C TYR A 630 5.14 -35.94 4.71
N ASN A 631 4.79 -36.94 3.94
CA ASN A 631 3.67 -37.83 4.25
C ASN A 631 4.19 -38.96 5.14
N LEU A 632 4.04 -38.77 6.45
CA LEU A 632 4.55 -39.72 7.45
C LEU A 632 3.78 -41.06 7.38
N PRO A 633 4.46 -42.14 7.05
CA PRO A 633 3.84 -43.47 7.09
C PRO A 633 3.72 -43.95 8.54
N ILE A 634 2.64 -43.52 9.23
CA ILE A 634 2.45 -43.79 10.67
C ILE A 634 2.29 -45.28 10.97
N GLU A 635 2.07 -46.11 9.97
CA GLU A 635 2.17 -47.57 10.01
C GLU A 635 3.54 -48.04 10.52
N MET A 636 4.62 -47.31 10.14
CA MET A 636 5.99 -47.65 10.61
C MET A 636 6.20 -47.47 12.11
N ILE A 637 5.33 -46.75 12.79
CA ILE A 637 5.37 -46.56 14.25
C ILE A 637 4.25 -47.29 14.97
N GLY A 638 3.60 -48.25 14.31
CA GLY A 638 2.54 -49.10 14.87
C GLY A 638 1.18 -48.44 15.06
N LEU A 639 0.92 -47.35 14.28
CA LEU A 639 -0.34 -46.61 14.32
C LEU A 639 -1.15 -46.80 13.04
N GLU A 640 -1.17 -47.98 12.47
CA GLU A 640 -1.81 -48.31 11.18
C GLU A 640 -3.29 -47.91 11.11
N ASP A 641 -4.02 -48.05 12.22
CA ASP A 641 -5.47 -47.78 12.32
C ASP A 641 -5.79 -46.28 12.56
N TYR A 642 -4.79 -45.37 12.62
CA TYR A 642 -4.99 -43.96 12.99
C TYR A 642 -4.93 -42.99 11.81
N GLY A 643 -4.88 -43.51 10.58
CA GLY A 643 -4.94 -42.70 9.36
C GLY A 643 -3.57 -42.24 8.86
N ARG A 644 -3.43 -40.95 8.48
CA ARG A 644 -2.22 -40.39 7.87
C ARG A 644 -1.85 -39.06 8.51
N VAL A 645 -0.55 -38.83 8.69
CA VAL A 645 -0.03 -37.55 9.09
C VAL A 645 0.82 -36.96 7.95
N SER A 646 0.58 -35.71 7.59
CA SER A 646 1.45 -34.95 6.66
C SER A 646 1.98 -33.70 7.33
N VAL A 647 3.22 -33.40 7.02
CA VAL A 647 3.91 -32.19 7.48
C VAL A 647 4.36 -31.40 6.26
N ALA A 648 4.02 -30.12 6.20
CA ALA A 648 4.49 -29.19 5.19
C ALA A 648 5.19 -28.00 5.87
N LEU A 649 6.42 -27.73 5.48
CA LEU A 649 7.20 -26.57 5.91
C LEU A 649 7.55 -25.73 4.69
N ASN A 650 7.22 -24.42 4.72
CA ASN A 650 7.70 -23.43 3.78
C ASN A 650 8.43 -22.33 4.59
N GLY A 651 9.71 -22.16 4.36
CA GLY A 651 10.54 -21.21 5.06
C GLY A 651 11.39 -20.40 4.09
N ALA A 652 11.70 -19.16 4.49
CA ALA A 652 12.62 -18.30 3.75
C ALA A 652 13.64 -17.69 4.72
N TYR A 653 14.91 -17.80 4.35
CA TYR A 653 16.02 -17.15 5.03
C TYR A 653 16.56 -16.02 4.17
N LEU A 654 16.38 -14.78 4.62
CA LEU A 654 16.89 -13.58 3.97
C LEU A 654 18.35 -13.40 4.37
N ILE A 655 19.23 -13.43 3.38
CA ILE A 655 20.68 -13.21 3.57
C ILE A 655 20.95 -11.71 3.51
N GLU A 656 20.42 -11.04 2.48
CA GLU A 656 20.72 -9.67 2.12
C GLU A 656 19.46 -9.00 1.53
N ALA A 657 19.27 -7.72 1.83
CA ALA A 657 18.23 -6.86 1.26
C ALA A 657 18.80 -5.45 1.15
N THR A 658 19.68 -5.24 0.18
CA THR A 658 20.40 -3.97 0.04
C THR A 658 19.65 -2.97 -0.79
N THR A 659 19.94 -1.71 -0.57
CA THR A 659 19.39 -0.58 -1.34
C THR A 659 20.50 0.46 -1.53
N ILE A 660 20.60 0.95 -2.75
CA ILE A 660 21.38 2.13 -3.13
C ILE A 660 20.35 3.20 -3.52
N PRO A 661 20.06 4.20 -2.68
CA PRO A 661 18.98 5.17 -2.95
C PRO A 661 19.17 5.97 -4.22
N LEU A 662 20.41 6.41 -4.47
CA LEU A 662 20.80 7.20 -5.64
C LEU A 662 22.12 6.70 -6.21
N PRO A 663 22.36 6.87 -7.51
CA PRO A 663 23.65 6.55 -8.12
C PRO A 663 24.80 7.29 -7.40
N GLY A 664 25.72 6.50 -6.85
CA GLY A 664 26.87 7.02 -6.10
C GLY A 664 26.67 7.16 -4.59
N ASP A 665 25.45 6.93 -4.09
CA ASP A 665 25.23 6.82 -2.64
C ASP A 665 25.77 5.47 -2.11
N PRO A 666 26.18 5.45 -0.83
CA PRO A 666 26.57 4.20 -0.21
C PRO A 666 25.35 3.27 -0.06
N GLU A 667 25.62 2.00 -0.32
CA GLU A 667 24.66 0.92 -0.12
C GLU A 667 24.40 0.68 1.38
N TYR A 668 23.17 0.26 1.73
CA TYR A 668 22.84 -0.23 3.07
C TYR A 668 22.00 -1.51 3.00
N ASP A 669 22.17 -2.38 4.01
CA ASP A 669 21.46 -3.67 4.10
C ASP A 669 20.36 -3.64 5.16
N CYS A 670 19.14 -3.98 4.74
CA CYS A 670 17.96 -4.06 5.60
C CYS A 670 17.65 -5.47 6.12
N ALA A 671 18.46 -6.49 5.83
CA ALA A 671 18.21 -7.85 6.30
C ALA A 671 18.29 -7.96 7.84
N GLY A 672 17.20 -8.35 8.47
CA GLY A 672 17.05 -8.39 9.93
C GLY A 672 16.68 -7.05 10.55
N LEU A 673 16.34 -6.03 9.74
CA LEU A 673 16.06 -4.67 10.20
C LEU A 673 14.62 -4.24 9.90
N PHE A 674 14.21 -3.17 10.58
CA PHE A 674 13.01 -2.38 10.32
C PHE A 674 13.29 -0.91 10.59
N GLY A 675 12.53 -0.02 10.00
CA GLY A 675 12.66 1.43 10.24
C GLY A 675 12.16 2.27 9.08
N PRO A 676 12.31 3.60 9.16
CA PRO A 676 11.89 4.52 8.10
C PRO A 676 12.57 4.31 6.75
N GLN A 677 13.85 3.92 6.74
CA GLN A 677 14.60 3.67 5.51
C GLN A 677 14.31 2.27 4.95
N CYS A 678 14.28 1.27 5.81
CA CYS A 678 13.94 -0.11 5.44
C CYS A 678 12.43 -0.29 5.18
N GLN A 679 11.57 0.66 5.53
CA GLN A 679 10.13 0.79 5.25
C GLN A 679 9.24 -0.37 5.73
N THR A 680 9.79 -1.57 5.85
CA THR A 680 9.07 -2.79 6.25
C THR A 680 9.87 -3.58 7.26
N VAL A 681 9.30 -4.69 7.69
CA VAL A 681 9.95 -5.65 8.59
C VAL A 681 10.62 -6.73 7.74
N ASN A 682 11.95 -6.85 7.82
CA ASN A 682 12.76 -7.77 7.02
C ASN A 682 13.41 -8.86 7.89
N PRO A 683 12.64 -9.81 8.48
CA PRO A 683 13.20 -10.82 9.35
C PRO A 683 14.13 -11.75 8.57
N LYS A 684 15.28 -12.10 9.17
CA LYS A 684 16.21 -13.07 8.54
C LYS A 684 15.59 -14.45 8.36
N TRP A 685 14.65 -14.83 9.19
CA TRP A 685 13.93 -16.11 9.06
C TRP A 685 12.43 -15.94 9.27
N ARG A 686 11.65 -16.50 8.36
CA ARG A 686 10.21 -16.66 8.48
C ARG A 686 9.79 -18.02 7.92
N HIS A 687 8.78 -18.65 8.54
CA HIS A 687 8.24 -19.89 8.02
C HIS A 687 6.77 -20.08 8.34
N GLN A 688 6.15 -20.97 7.58
CA GLN A 688 4.86 -21.57 7.88
C GLN A 688 5.03 -23.09 7.86
N MET A 689 4.76 -23.73 8.99
CA MET A 689 4.72 -25.16 9.11
C MET A 689 3.28 -25.61 9.35
N ARG A 690 2.82 -26.60 8.62
CA ARG A 690 1.49 -27.17 8.75
C ARG A 690 1.59 -28.66 8.97
N VAL A 691 0.89 -29.14 9.99
CA VAL A 691 0.71 -30.56 10.27
C VAL A 691 -0.75 -30.89 10.04
N ASN A 692 -1.04 -31.86 9.17
CA ASN A 692 -2.37 -32.39 8.96
C ASN A 692 -2.42 -33.85 9.43
N TRP A 693 -3.47 -34.17 10.16
CA TRP A 693 -3.80 -35.53 10.55
C TRP A 693 -5.14 -35.91 9.92
N THR A 694 -5.09 -36.75 8.89
CA THR A 694 -6.27 -37.33 8.25
C THR A 694 -6.61 -38.61 8.94
N THR A 695 -7.73 -38.64 9.64
CA THR A 695 -8.19 -39.74 10.47
C THR A 695 -8.95 -40.79 9.62
N PRO A 696 -9.14 -42.01 10.12
CA PRO A 696 -9.99 -43.01 9.49
C PRO A 696 -11.51 -42.71 9.59
N TRP A 697 -11.89 -41.65 10.31
CA TRP A 697 -13.30 -41.24 10.52
C TRP A 697 -13.72 -40.07 9.62
N ASP A 698 -13.14 -39.97 8.44
CA ASP A 698 -13.41 -38.88 7.45
C ASP A 698 -13.20 -37.46 7.99
N MET A 699 -12.34 -37.33 9.00
CA MET A 699 -11.94 -36.05 9.57
C MET A 699 -10.46 -35.75 9.26
N THR A 700 -10.18 -34.50 8.94
CA THR A 700 -8.79 -34.01 8.86
C THR A 700 -8.61 -32.84 9.83
N PHE A 701 -7.68 -32.96 10.75
CA PHE A 701 -7.26 -31.88 11.65
C PHE A 701 -5.98 -31.25 11.13
N SER A 702 -5.89 -29.95 11.23
CA SER A 702 -4.74 -29.17 10.77
C SER A 702 -4.28 -28.21 11.85
N ALA A 703 -2.99 -28.23 12.13
CA ALA A 703 -2.32 -27.22 12.94
C ALA A 703 -1.28 -26.50 12.07
N ALA A 704 -1.40 -25.18 11.95
CA ALA A 704 -0.43 -24.36 11.22
C ALA A 704 0.29 -23.41 12.18
N TRP A 705 1.61 -23.47 12.16
CA TRP A 705 2.50 -22.60 12.90
C TRP A 705 3.13 -21.60 11.93
N ARG A 706 2.83 -20.31 12.10
CA ARG A 706 3.40 -19.18 11.35
C ARG A 706 4.39 -18.47 12.24
N TYR A 707 5.62 -18.32 11.79
CA TYR A 707 6.70 -17.70 12.53
C TYR A 707 7.32 -16.55 11.76
N ILE A 708 7.51 -15.42 12.44
CA ILE A 708 8.19 -14.23 11.96
C ILE A 708 9.34 -13.95 12.92
N GLY A 709 10.57 -13.95 12.41
CA GLY A 709 11.76 -13.73 13.21
C GLY A 709 11.88 -12.33 13.80
N GLU A 710 12.76 -12.19 14.75
CA GLU A 710 13.12 -10.91 15.36
C GLU A 710 13.78 -9.96 14.36
N VAL A 711 13.53 -8.65 14.49
CA VAL A 711 14.21 -7.60 13.74
C VAL A 711 14.64 -6.45 14.65
N LYS A 712 15.70 -5.75 14.26
CA LYS A 712 16.26 -4.60 14.99
C LYS A 712 15.95 -3.30 14.28
N LEU A 713 15.86 -2.21 15.05
CA LEU A 713 15.70 -0.89 14.46
C LEU A 713 16.98 -0.51 13.70
N GLU A 714 16.86 -0.06 12.46
CA GLU A 714 17.96 0.30 11.57
C GLU A 714 18.92 1.32 12.20
N THR A 715 18.39 2.36 12.87
CA THR A 715 19.20 3.41 13.51
C THR A 715 20.02 2.92 14.68
N ASP A 716 19.67 1.80 15.29
CA ASP A 716 20.36 1.20 16.44
C ASP A 716 21.51 0.29 16.03
N THR A 717 21.78 0.19 14.74
CA THR A 717 22.85 -0.65 14.17
C THR A 717 24.16 0.11 14.01
N GLN A 718 25.20 -0.64 13.65
CA GLN A 718 26.51 -0.09 13.25
C GLN A 718 26.61 0.09 11.71
N GLU A 719 25.48 -0.08 11.00
CA GLU A 719 25.43 0.16 9.56
C GLU A 719 25.82 1.61 9.25
N PRO A 720 26.88 1.84 8.47
CA PRO A 720 27.46 3.18 8.35
C PRO A 720 26.52 4.22 7.76
N THR A 721 25.55 3.79 6.95
CA THR A 721 24.67 4.68 6.18
C THR A 721 23.39 5.04 6.95
N ILE A 722 22.81 4.07 7.65
CA ILE A 722 21.50 4.22 8.32
C ILE A 722 21.58 4.09 9.83
N GLY A 723 22.67 3.50 10.36
CA GLY A 723 22.89 3.33 11.78
C GLY A 723 23.40 4.61 12.45
N THR A 724 22.95 4.89 13.65
CA THR A 724 23.49 5.96 14.51
C THR A 724 24.36 5.38 15.64
N GLY A 725 24.31 4.07 15.84
CA GLY A 725 24.93 3.37 16.96
C GLY A 725 24.27 3.68 18.32
N ALA A 726 23.23 4.50 18.36
CA ALA A 726 22.49 4.84 19.56
C ALA A 726 21.35 3.84 19.78
N THR A 727 21.15 3.37 20.99
CA THR A 727 20.09 2.44 21.32
C THR A 727 18.78 3.17 21.57
N ASN A 728 17.73 2.89 20.75
CA ASN A 728 16.40 3.40 20.99
C ASN A 728 15.79 2.75 22.25
N PRO A 729 15.38 3.50 23.24
CA PRO A 729 14.92 2.93 24.51
C PRO A 729 13.59 2.19 24.44
N PHE A 730 12.80 2.39 23.35
CA PHE A 730 11.48 1.79 23.21
C PHE A 730 11.43 0.73 22.10
N ASN A 731 12.00 1.02 20.93
CA ASN A 731 11.90 0.17 19.74
C ASN A 731 13.25 -0.37 19.27
N HIS A 732 14.14 -0.70 20.18
CA HIS A 732 15.44 -1.31 19.81
C HIS A 732 15.25 -2.60 18.99
N THR A 733 14.27 -3.43 19.38
CA THR A 733 14.03 -4.73 18.77
C THR A 733 12.53 -5.02 18.74
N LEU A 734 12.02 -5.50 17.61
CA LEU A 734 10.71 -6.15 17.54
C LEU A 734 10.91 -7.65 17.75
N PRO A 735 10.33 -8.21 18.83
CA PRO A 735 10.53 -9.63 19.15
C PRO A 735 9.85 -10.52 18.13
N ALA A 736 10.36 -11.72 17.96
CA ALA A 736 9.77 -12.74 17.12
C ALA A 736 8.30 -12.99 17.48
N ARG A 737 7.49 -13.36 16.46
CA ARG A 737 6.08 -13.70 16.63
C ARG A 737 5.80 -15.10 16.12
N SER A 738 5.02 -15.83 16.94
CA SER A 738 4.50 -17.17 16.61
C SER A 738 2.99 -17.14 16.67
N TYR A 739 2.35 -17.49 15.56
CA TYR A 739 0.90 -17.65 15.47
C TYR A 739 0.57 -19.11 15.25
N LEU A 740 -0.42 -19.62 15.99
CA LEU A 740 -0.91 -20.97 15.86
C LEU A 740 -2.36 -20.93 15.37
N ASP A 741 -2.61 -21.60 14.25
CA ASP A 741 -3.94 -21.74 13.65
C ASP A 741 -4.37 -23.22 13.74
N LEU A 742 -5.58 -23.47 14.19
CA LEU A 742 -6.16 -24.81 14.27
C LEU A 742 -7.41 -24.90 13.41
N SER A 743 -7.55 -25.96 12.65
CA SER A 743 -8.76 -26.21 11.86
C SER A 743 -9.07 -27.68 11.72
N GLY A 744 -10.33 -28.00 11.45
CA GLY A 744 -10.81 -29.34 11.15
C GLY A 744 -11.73 -29.32 9.95
N VAL A 745 -11.65 -30.37 9.17
CA VAL A 745 -12.57 -30.70 8.07
C VAL A 745 -13.19 -32.02 8.35
N TRP A 746 -14.50 -32.13 8.27
CA TRP A 746 -15.26 -33.38 8.43
C TRP A 746 -16.08 -33.62 7.19
N ASN A 747 -15.76 -34.68 6.46
CA ASN A 747 -16.57 -35.21 5.37
C ASN A 747 -17.67 -36.06 5.98
N ILE A 748 -18.86 -35.48 6.18
CA ILE A 748 -20.01 -36.16 6.79
C ILE A 748 -20.44 -37.37 5.92
N ASN A 749 -20.40 -37.13 4.61
CA ASN A 749 -20.60 -38.14 3.56
C ASN A 749 -20.06 -37.60 2.23
N ASP A 750 -20.25 -38.28 1.13
CA ASP A 750 -19.77 -37.88 -0.22
C ASP A 750 -20.34 -36.54 -0.68
N THR A 751 -21.48 -36.13 -0.15
CA THR A 751 -22.18 -34.91 -0.51
C THR A 751 -21.80 -33.75 0.41
N PHE A 752 -21.65 -33.93 1.69
CA PHE A 752 -21.57 -32.86 2.68
C PHE A 752 -20.24 -32.83 3.42
N THR A 753 -19.61 -31.70 3.43
CA THR A 753 -18.38 -31.41 4.16
C THR A 753 -18.56 -30.16 5.04
N VAL A 754 -18.11 -30.28 6.30
CA VAL A 754 -18.04 -29.15 7.25
C VAL A 754 -16.58 -28.82 7.54
N ARG A 755 -16.23 -27.54 7.55
CA ARG A 755 -14.93 -27.07 8.01
C ARG A 755 -15.11 -26.03 9.11
N ALA A 756 -14.27 -26.09 10.13
CA ALA A 756 -14.25 -25.08 11.19
C ALA A 756 -12.82 -24.86 11.68
N GLY A 757 -12.53 -23.67 12.20
CA GLY A 757 -11.21 -23.40 12.70
C GLY A 757 -11.09 -22.08 13.45
N VAL A 758 -9.92 -21.90 14.02
CA VAL A 758 -9.51 -20.71 14.77
C VAL A 758 -8.13 -20.31 14.30
N ASN A 759 -8.01 -19.13 13.74
CA ASN A 759 -6.71 -18.53 13.41
C ASN A 759 -6.22 -17.73 14.62
N ASN A 760 -4.91 -17.74 14.82
CA ASN A 760 -4.25 -17.08 15.96
C ASN A 760 -4.91 -17.47 17.30
N ILE A 761 -4.98 -18.80 17.58
CA ILE A 761 -5.68 -19.32 18.77
C ILE A 761 -5.10 -18.80 20.07
N LEU A 762 -3.80 -18.46 20.08
CA LEU A 762 -3.10 -17.90 21.24
C LEU A 762 -3.40 -16.40 21.44
N ASP A 763 -4.15 -15.80 20.51
CA ASP A 763 -4.51 -14.37 20.53
C ASP A 763 -3.29 -13.44 20.65
N GLN A 764 -2.23 -13.77 19.93
CA GLN A 764 -0.97 -13.05 19.97
C GLN A 764 -1.11 -11.70 19.26
N ASP A 765 -0.88 -10.62 19.99
CA ASP A 765 -0.89 -9.25 19.47
C ASP A 765 0.32 -8.95 18.56
N PRO A 766 0.19 -7.98 17.64
CA PRO A 766 1.35 -7.47 16.91
C PRO A 766 2.33 -6.76 17.87
N PRO A 767 3.62 -6.69 17.53
CA PRO A 767 4.57 -5.90 18.31
C PRO A 767 4.27 -4.39 18.16
N LEU A 768 4.42 -3.63 19.24
CA LEU A 768 4.21 -2.19 19.22
C LEU A 768 5.42 -1.46 18.64
N VAL A 769 5.15 -0.52 17.76
CA VAL A 769 6.14 0.35 17.15
C VAL A 769 5.71 1.81 17.38
N ASN A 770 6.64 2.70 17.66
CA ASN A 770 6.41 4.13 17.62
C ASN A 770 5.84 4.53 16.25
N SER A 771 4.66 5.14 16.22
CA SER A 771 3.96 5.49 14.98
C SER A 771 4.80 6.34 14.01
N ARG A 772 5.77 7.10 14.52
CA ARG A 772 6.69 7.88 13.70
C ARG A 772 7.76 7.04 13.00
N ILE A 773 8.01 5.82 13.49
CA ILE A 773 8.95 4.86 12.89
C ILE A 773 8.22 3.98 11.88
N ALA A 774 7.03 3.49 12.22
CA ALA A 774 6.31 2.54 11.38
C ALA A 774 5.96 3.08 9.99
N GLY A 775 5.50 4.34 9.90
CA GLY A 775 5.22 5.01 8.61
C GLY A 775 4.22 4.32 7.67
N THR A 776 3.48 3.32 8.16
CA THR A 776 2.69 2.38 7.33
C THR A 776 1.23 2.79 7.13
N GLY A 777 0.80 3.92 7.67
CA GLY A 777 -0.63 4.28 7.75
C GLY A 777 -1.43 3.46 8.79
N LEU A 778 -0.86 2.39 9.33
CA LEU A 778 -1.39 1.67 10.49
C LEU A 778 -0.85 2.28 11.78
N PRO A 779 -1.64 2.38 12.83
CA PRO A 779 -1.13 2.80 14.12
C PRO A 779 -0.24 1.70 14.74
N ASN A 780 0.92 2.09 15.22
CA ASN A 780 1.77 1.34 16.14
C ASN A 780 2.25 -0.05 15.71
N THR A 781 2.19 -0.41 14.43
CA THR A 781 2.69 -1.72 13.96
C THR A 781 2.86 -1.77 12.44
N TYR A 782 3.36 -2.89 11.94
CA TYR A 782 3.49 -3.21 10.52
C TYR A 782 2.43 -4.23 10.07
N PRO A 783 1.99 -4.18 8.79
CA PRO A 783 0.99 -5.11 8.24
C PRO A 783 1.49 -6.56 8.12
N THR A 784 2.77 -6.81 8.35
CA THR A 784 3.37 -8.14 8.38
C THR A 784 2.80 -9.03 9.50
N TYR A 785 2.27 -8.43 10.57
CA TYR A 785 1.74 -9.11 11.75
C TYR A 785 0.22 -9.25 11.71
N ASP A 786 -0.34 -10.19 12.49
CA ASP A 786 -1.79 -10.34 12.63
C ASP A 786 -2.38 -9.14 13.39
N LEU A 787 -3.28 -8.40 12.73
CA LEU A 787 -3.83 -7.15 13.25
C LEU A 787 -5.14 -7.35 14.04
N LEU A 788 -5.89 -8.41 13.74
CA LEU A 788 -7.27 -8.57 14.24
C LEU A 788 -7.37 -9.42 15.50
N GLY A 789 -6.28 -10.12 15.88
CA GLY A 789 -6.29 -11.10 16.95
C GLY A 789 -6.94 -12.42 16.53
N ARG A 790 -7.54 -13.14 17.47
CA ARG A 790 -8.17 -14.43 17.23
C ARG A 790 -9.39 -14.34 16.31
N LYS A 791 -9.41 -15.12 15.22
CA LYS A 791 -10.54 -15.24 14.27
C LYS A 791 -11.08 -16.67 14.23
N MET A 792 -12.40 -16.82 14.32
CA MET A 792 -13.08 -18.10 14.18
C MET A 792 -13.82 -18.17 12.85
N PHE A 793 -13.88 -19.36 12.25
CA PHE A 793 -14.66 -19.58 11.05
C PHE A 793 -15.35 -20.93 11.07
N ILE A 794 -16.46 -21.01 10.37
CA ILE A 794 -17.16 -22.24 10.03
C ILE A 794 -17.60 -22.17 8.57
N GLY A 795 -17.49 -23.27 7.84
CA GLY A 795 -17.92 -23.39 6.46
C GLY A 795 -18.61 -24.71 6.19
N PHE A 796 -19.49 -24.70 5.22
CA PHE A 796 -20.24 -25.87 4.78
C PHE A 796 -20.13 -25.99 3.26
N THR A 797 -19.86 -27.19 2.77
CA THR A 797 -19.80 -27.51 1.34
C THR A 797 -20.74 -28.64 1.03
N ALA A 798 -21.49 -28.53 -0.06
CA ALA A 798 -22.35 -29.58 -0.60
C ALA A 798 -21.97 -29.82 -2.07
N ASN A 799 -21.73 -31.08 -2.43
CA ASN A 799 -21.41 -31.58 -3.77
C ASN A 799 -22.52 -32.46 -4.26
N PHE A 800 -23.12 -32.16 -5.43
CA PHE A 800 -24.24 -32.89 -6.00
C PHE A 800 -23.91 -33.46 -7.37
#